data_4f594239284f00f19dd19251c3289e2b
#
_entry.id   4f594239284f00f19dd19251c3289e2b
#
_cell.length_a   1.000
_cell.length_b   1.000
_cell.length_c   1.000
_cell.angle_alpha   90.00
_cell.angle_beta   90.00
_cell.angle_gamma   90.00
#
_symmetry.space_group_name_H-M   'P 1'
#
loop_
_entity.id
_entity.type
_entity.pdbx_description
1 polymer ?
#
loop_
_entity_poly.entity_id
_entity_poly.type
_entity_poly.pdbx_seq_one_letter_code
_entity_poly.pdbx_strand_id
1 'polypeptide(L)'
;MSTKNLTRDEARHRSENIAVHRYHVTLDIRQATDPHTSRFRSTTKVRFKSQVTETFLDLLDAEVESVLINDQPVPVEYDGARVMLRGLNRGKNVAQVTASLPYSHSGRGLHRFVDPADGNTYLYTHFEPADSRHAYAVFEQPDLKAHFDVDVIAPENWRVIGNQVHDDSETLDDDSVLHDFRLTPRMASYLTAIAAGPYVRRTSSWTSSDGAETIELGLLCRASMEQYLDDQDIFHITRKGLEFYHRAFHYPYPWGKYDQIFVPEYNLGAMENPGCVTFTERYLFREKPTRAQLSQRANTILHEMAHMWFGDLVTPKWWNDNWLKESFAEYMGAHASQAATEFTDAWVSFAVGRKAWAYTADQLSTTHPISADITDLDAASQNFDGITYAKGASVLKQLVHHVGVEKFFAGARSYFRELAFDSATLEDLLHHLERASGRSLGDWSDAWLRTSGLDTVLPELHVDDGRITDLTIVRDSVDARTGQPANRPHTLAVGLYNLNDDVLTRSELVEVDITSPRTPVKAVTGHRVPDLVLINDEDFSYAKVRLDEDGTDVALDHLSDLDEPLTRALLWSVLWNAVRDAKLSVDSYLKAVASHAGKETDPAILGQVLGQARQAVANYLPQQAVPHARHELAELAWRELDAAEVGSDVQIVWARHALVVAAGDPASAARVRAMIDGSTLPEGLEMGPDLRWDGWIALAAVGQASEGELDAELDRDHTKNGVNSHLCAMTARRDNGYVRDIW
;
A
#
# COMPACT_ATOMS: atom_id res chain seq x y z
N MET A 1 -7.43 18.67 26.23
CA MET A 1 -7.13 17.92 24.98
C MET A 1 -6.78 18.93 23.92
N SER A 2 -5.89 18.62 23.01
CA SER A 2 -5.57 19.51 21.90
C SER A 2 -6.79 19.61 20.97
N THR A 3 -7.20 20.82 20.59
CA THR A 3 -8.28 21.05 19.62
C THR A 3 -7.91 20.58 18.21
N LYS A 4 -6.63 20.27 17.97
CA LYS A 4 -6.12 19.72 16.69
C LYS A 4 -6.64 18.31 16.37
N ASN A 5 -7.04 17.53 17.38
CA ASN A 5 -7.48 16.15 17.21
C ASN A 5 -9.00 16.06 17.32
N LEU A 6 -9.70 15.85 16.19
CA LEU A 6 -11.15 15.65 16.17
C LEU A 6 -11.48 14.26 16.71
N THR A 7 -12.36 14.21 17.72
CA THR A 7 -12.85 12.96 18.27
C THR A 7 -14.06 12.41 17.48
N ARG A 8 -14.26 11.10 17.53
CA ARG A 8 -15.42 10.44 16.92
C ARG A 8 -16.75 11.00 17.45
N ASP A 9 -16.81 11.32 18.75
CA ASP A 9 -18.03 11.88 19.35
C ASP A 9 -18.32 13.30 18.85
N GLU A 10 -17.28 14.14 18.66
CA GLU A 10 -17.44 15.47 18.04
C GLU A 10 -17.88 15.32 16.57
N ALA A 11 -17.27 14.40 15.81
CA ALA A 11 -17.63 14.14 14.42
C ALA A 11 -19.09 13.67 14.32
N ARG A 12 -19.51 12.73 15.15
CA ARG A 12 -20.91 12.25 15.21
C ARG A 12 -21.88 13.39 15.53
N HIS A 13 -21.58 14.18 16.57
CA HIS A 13 -22.42 15.34 16.92
C HIS A 13 -22.52 16.33 15.76
N ARG A 14 -21.43 16.55 15.03
CA ARG A 14 -21.38 17.43 13.86
C ARG A 14 -22.23 16.87 12.72
N SER A 15 -22.15 15.58 12.40
CA SER A 15 -22.96 14.93 11.37
C SER A 15 -24.47 14.96 11.67
N GLU A 16 -24.85 14.83 12.93
CA GLU A 16 -26.25 14.91 13.36
C GLU A 16 -26.84 16.32 13.17
N ASN A 17 -26.01 17.36 13.16
CA ASN A 17 -26.45 18.77 13.20
C ASN A 17 -26.09 19.56 11.95
N ILE A 18 -25.14 19.09 11.13
CA ILE A 18 -24.62 19.80 9.96
C ILE A 18 -24.82 18.93 8.70
N ALA A 19 -25.33 19.52 7.65
CA ALA A 19 -25.39 18.90 6.32
C ALA A 19 -24.73 19.84 5.31
N VAL A 20 -23.56 19.43 4.82
CA VAL A 20 -22.78 20.23 3.87
C VAL A 20 -23.30 20.01 2.46
N HIS A 21 -23.39 21.08 1.69
CA HIS A 21 -23.85 21.01 0.29
C HIS A 21 -22.70 21.23 -0.70
N ARG A 22 -21.95 22.32 -0.53
CA ARG A 22 -20.90 22.72 -1.49
C ARG A 22 -19.82 23.54 -0.80
N TYR A 23 -18.58 23.24 -1.15
CA TYR A 23 -17.43 24.11 -0.94
C TYR A 23 -17.12 24.82 -2.25
N HIS A 24 -16.72 26.09 -2.16
CA HIS A 24 -15.96 26.80 -3.20
C HIS A 24 -14.63 27.20 -2.56
N VAL A 25 -13.55 26.65 -3.10
CA VAL A 25 -12.18 26.79 -2.58
C VAL A 25 -11.32 27.47 -3.62
N THR A 26 -10.75 28.62 -3.29
CA THR A 26 -9.78 29.30 -4.13
C THR A 26 -8.40 29.21 -3.48
N LEU A 27 -7.42 28.63 -4.18
CA LEU A 27 -6.02 28.53 -3.74
C LEU A 27 -5.17 29.48 -4.59
N ASP A 28 -4.53 30.45 -3.97
CA ASP A 28 -3.59 31.35 -4.64
C ASP A 28 -2.16 30.89 -4.39
N ILE A 29 -1.59 30.22 -5.38
CA ILE A 29 -0.24 29.63 -5.38
C ILE A 29 0.70 30.32 -6.39
N ARG A 30 0.33 31.50 -6.93
CA ARG A 30 1.10 32.19 -7.96
C ARG A 30 2.54 32.50 -7.54
N GLN A 31 2.82 32.63 -6.25
CA GLN A 31 4.16 32.91 -5.72
C GLN A 31 4.93 31.64 -5.29
N ALA A 32 4.44 30.46 -5.62
CA ALA A 32 5.07 29.20 -5.19
C ALA A 32 6.51 28.99 -5.69
N THR A 33 6.92 29.66 -6.76
CA THR A 33 8.29 29.63 -7.30
C THR A 33 9.26 30.52 -6.53
N ASP A 34 8.78 31.50 -5.76
CA ASP A 34 9.63 32.35 -4.94
C ASP A 34 10.13 31.61 -3.70
N PRO A 35 11.46 31.40 -3.54
CA PRO A 35 12.01 30.70 -2.39
C PRO A 35 11.80 31.41 -1.05
N HIS A 36 11.50 32.72 -1.09
CA HIS A 36 11.21 33.51 0.12
C HIS A 36 9.74 33.45 0.53
N THR A 37 8.85 32.98 -0.33
CA THR A 37 7.43 32.79 -0.06
C THR A 37 7.21 31.41 0.56
N SER A 38 6.90 31.37 1.85
CA SER A 38 6.67 30.12 2.60
C SER A 38 5.18 29.76 2.75
N ARG A 39 4.28 30.64 2.30
CA ARG A 39 2.82 30.50 2.53
C ARG A 39 2.06 30.81 1.23
N PHE A 40 0.86 30.24 1.15
CA PHE A 40 -0.13 30.52 0.11
C PHE A 40 -1.43 31.00 0.73
N ARG A 41 -2.27 31.65 -0.05
CA ARG A 41 -3.57 32.15 0.39
C ARG A 41 -4.68 31.21 -0.02
N SER A 42 -5.59 30.93 0.90
CA SER A 42 -6.79 30.09 0.69
C SER A 42 -8.04 30.88 1.07
N THR A 43 -9.05 30.82 0.20
CA THR A 43 -10.39 31.33 0.50
C THR A 43 -11.37 30.18 0.35
N THR A 44 -12.05 29.83 1.43
CA THR A 44 -13.09 28.80 1.43
C THR A 44 -14.45 29.41 1.68
N LYS A 45 -15.41 29.13 0.79
CA LYS A 45 -16.81 29.47 0.99
C LYS A 45 -17.62 28.18 1.06
N VAL A 46 -18.17 27.85 2.24
CA VAL A 46 -18.95 26.64 2.46
C VAL A 46 -20.43 26.93 2.61
N ARG A 47 -21.26 26.20 1.89
CA ARG A 47 -22.73 26.24 1.97
C ARG A 47 -23.24 25.00 2.67
N PHE A 48 -23.96 25.20 3.78
CA PHE A 48 -24.43 24.10 4.63
C PHE A 48 -25.76 24.42 5.31
N LYS A 49 -26.40 23.38 5.84
CA LYS A 49 -27.54 23.51 6.75
C LYS A 49 -27.06 23.18 8.16
N SER A 50 -27.56 23.93 9.14
CA SER A 50 -27.27 23.73 10.57
C SER A 50 -28.55 23.57 11.37
N GLN A 51 -28.54 22.69 12.36
CA GLN A 51 -29.57 22.60 13.41
C GLN A 51 -29.14 23.29 14.72
N VAL A 52 -27.89 23.73 14.79
CA VAL A 52 -27.30 24.43 15.95
C VAL A 52 -26.94 25.86 15.59
N THR A 53 -26.71 26.69 16.59
CA THR A 53 -26.37 28.11 16.41
C THR A 53 -24.86 28.35 16.40
N GLU A 54 -24.05 27.34 16.71
CA GLU A 54 -22.59 27.39 16.65
C GLU A 54 -21.99 26.03 16.25
N THR A 55 -20.85 26.09 15.57
CA THR A 55 -20.01 24.95 15.20
C THR A 55 -18.60 25.46 14.90
N PHE A 56 -17.74 24.63 14.30
CA PHE A 56 -16.41 25.04 13.89
C PHE A 56 -16.02 24.42 12.53
N LEU A 57 -15.12 25.09 11.81
CA LEU A 57 -14.37 24.54 10.71
C LEU A 57 -12.95 24.19 11.20
N ASP A 58 -12.44 23.07 10.75
CA ASP A 58 -11.05 22.67 10.99
C ASP A 58 -10.14 23.44 10.02
N LEU A 59 -9.03 23.99 10.54
CA LEU A 59 -8.02 24.71 9.79
C LEU A 59 -6.73 24.74 10.63
N LEU A 60 -5.64 24.16 10.12
CA LEU A 60 -4.41 24.03 10.91
C LEU A 60 -3.34 25.03 10.46
N ASP A 61 -2.59 25.53 11.45
CA ASP A 61 -1.37 26.34 11.27
C ASP A 61 -1.55 27.57 10.35
N ALA A 62 -2.80 28.08 10.29
CA ALA A 62 -3.19 29.20 9.43
C ALA A 62 -3.04 30.56 10.13
N GLU A 63 -2.90 31.61 9.33
CA GLU A 63 -3.14 33.00 9.71
C GLU A 63 -4.49 33.41 9.13
N VAL A 64 -5.54 33.45 9.97
CA VAL A 64 -6.89 33.75 9.52
C VAL A 64 -7.07 35.26 9.36
N GLU A 65 -7.32 35.68 8.11
CA GLU A 65 -7.47 37.10 7.76
C GLU A 65 -8.90 37.61 8.03
N SER A 66 -9.91 36.79 7.67
CA SER A 66 -11.32 37.18 7.82
C SER A 66 -12.25 35.98 7.88
N VAL A 67 -13.37 36.17 8.58
CA VAL A 67 -14.48 35.23 8.63
C VAL A 67 -15.79 36.00 8.35
N LEU A 68 -16.58 35.48 7.39
CA LEU A 68 -17.93 35.98 7.12
C LEU A 68 -18.94 34.87 7.40
N ILE A 69 -20.06 35.20 8.01
CA ILE A 69 -21.22 34.30 8.15
C ILE A 69 -22.43 35.00 7.53
N ASN A 70 -23.01 34.35 6.53
CA ASN A 70 -24.15 34.87 5.75
C ASN A 70 -23.87 36.30 5.20
N ASP A 71 -22.66 36.44 4.60
CA ASP A 71 -22.11 37.67 4.02
C ASP A 71 -21.88 38.83 5.03
N GLN A 72 -21.96 38.55 6.34
CA GLN A 72 -21.65 39.53 7.39
C GLN A 72 -20.29 39.22 8.03
N PRO A 73 -19.37 40.17 8.13
CA PRO A 73 -18.10 39.98 8.81
C PRO A 73 -18.34 39.76 10.32
N VAL A 74 -17.63 38.74 10.85
CA VAL A 74 -17.67 38.39 12.27
C VAL A 74 -16.26 38.42 12.85
N PRO A 75 -16.11 38.59 14.18
CA PRO A 75 -14.82 38.48 14.84
C PRO A 75 -14.16 37.11 14.54
N VAL A 76 -12.87 37.12 14.30
CA VAL A 76 -12.08 35.88 14.08
C VAL A 76 -11.86 35.21 15.45
N GLU A 77 -12.50 34.10 15.68
CA GLU A 77 -12.25 33.19 16.82
C GLU A 77 -11.53 31.95 16.31
N TYR A 78 -10.20 31.95 16.40
CA TYR A 78 -9.33 30.90 15.93
C TYR A 78 -8.29 30.53 17.00
N ASP A 79 -8.12 29.23 17.27
CA ASP A 79 -7.25 28.71 18.33
C ASP A 79 -5.97 28.02 17.80
N GLY A 80 -5.72 28.12 16.49
CA GLY A 80 -4.62 27.43 15.78
C GLY A 80 -5.03 26.10 15.12
N ALA A 81 -6.29 25.68 15.35
CA ALA A 81 -6.82 24.44 14.79
C ALA A 81 -8.29 24.55 14.34
N ARG A 82 -9.08 25.40 14.95
CA ARG A 82 -10.52 25.54 14.72
C ARG A 82 -10.92 26.99 14.55
N VAL A 83 -11.68 27.27 13.50
CA VAL A 83 -12.36 28.54 13.27
C VAL A 83 -13.79 28.39 13.77
N MET A 84 -14.14 29.10 14.85
CA MET A 84 -15.48 29.06 15.44
C MET A 84 -16.49 29.82 14.59
N LEU A 85 -17.62 29.21 14.32
CA LEU A 85 -18.76 29.80 13.62
C LEU A 85 -19.90 29.99 14.62
N ARG A 86 -20.19 31.23 15.01
CA ARG A 86 -21.25 31.58 15.96
C ARG A 86 -22.34 32.38 15.27
N GLY A 87 -23.56 32.32 15.82
CA GLY A 87 -24.70 33.06 15.30
C GLY A 87 -25.29 32.48 14.04
N LEU A 88 -25.14 31.15 13.84
CA LEU A 88 -25.73 30.44 12.70
C LEU A 88 -27.25 30.44 12.76
N ASN A 89 -27.87 30.53 11.59
CA ASN A 89 -29.29 30.25 11.43
C ASN A 89 -29.57 28.75 11.59
N ARG A 90 -30.67 28.40 12.24
CA ARG A 90 -31.23 27.05 12.11
C ARG A 90 -31.78 26.90 10.69
N GLY A 91 -31.05 26.17 9.84
CA GLY A 91 -31.32 26.05 8.42
C GLY A 91 -30.11 26.41 7.56
N LYS A 92 -30.31 27.10 6.43
CA LYS A 92 -29.24 27.42 5.48
C LYS A 92 -28.28 28.49 6.04
N ASN A 93 -26.98 28.23 5.86
CA ASN A 93 -25.88 29.13 6.17
C ASN A 93 -24.84 29.13 5.06
N VAL A 94 -24.08 30.21 5.01
CA VAL A 94 -22.85 30.34 4.23
C VAL A 94 -21.78 30.86 5.16
N ALA A 95 -20.67 30.17 5.28
CA ALA A 95 -19.47 30.66 5.94
C ALA A 95 -18.36 30.86 4.91
N GLN A 96 -17.60 31.96 5.03
CA GLN A 96 -16.41 32.21 4.23
C GLN A 96 -15.25 32.48 5.16
N VAL A 97 -14.14 31.78 4.94
CA VAL A 97 -12.88 31.95 5.67
C VAL A 97 -11.78 32.25 4.65
N THR A 98 -11.04 33.35 4.89
CA THR A 98 -9.84 33.67 4.13
C THR A 98 -8.65 33.58 5.07
N ALA A 99 -7.63 32.85 4.68
CA ALA A 99 -6.45 32.60 5.49
C ALA A 99 -5.19 32.41 4.64
N SER A 100 -4.03 32.59 5.26
CA SER A 100 -2.73 32.25 4.74
C SER A 100 -2.24 30.97 5.44
N LEU A 101 -1.77 29.98 4.67
CA LEU A 101 -1.31 28.67 5.15
C LEU A 101 0.12 28.36 4.68
N PRO A 102 0.93 27.63 5.46
CA PRO A 102 2.27 27.26 5.05
C PRO A 102 2.26 26.16 3.97
N TYR A 103 3.22 26.23 3.01
CA TYR A 103 3.54 25.06 2.22
C TYR A 103 4.15 23.95 3.09
N SER A 104 3.77 22.73 2.82
CA SER A 104 4.34 21.55 3.48
C SER A 104 5.60 21.06 2.75
N HIS A 105 6.48 20.40 3.53
CA HIS A 105 7.65 19.66 3.04
C HIS A 105 7.69 18.23 3.60
N SER A 106 6.56 17.76 4.16
CA SER A 106 6.45 16.46 4.81
C SER A 106 5.67 15.41 4.01
N GLY A 107 5.24 15.75 2.77
CA GLY A 107 4.37 14.91 1.96
C GLY A 107 2.90 14.96 2.36
N ARG A 108 2.49 15.84 3.28
CA ARG A 108 1.10 16.05 3.74
C ARG A 108 0.63 17.46 3.43
N GLY A 109 -0.68 17.70 3.40
CA GLY A 109 -1.23 19.00 3.06
C GLY A 109 -0.90 19.40 1.62
N LEU A 110 -0.61 20.68 1.36
CA LEU A 110 -0.07 21.15 0.07
C LEU A 110 1.46 21.12 0.11
N HIS A 111 2.04 20.04 -0.42
CA HIS A 111 3.49 19.80 -0.45
C HIS A 111 4.14 20.60 -1.56
N ARG A 112 5.28 21.23 -1.24
CA ARG A 112 6.12 21.98 -2.17
C ARG A 112 7.49 21.33 -2.28
N PHE A 113 7.88 21.01 -3.51
CA PHE A 113 9.14 20.40 -3.86
C PHE A 113 9.87 21.24 -4.92
N VAL A 114 11.17 21.44 -4.75
CA VAL A 114 12.05 22.03 -5.76
C VAL A 114 12.97 20.93 -6.28
N ASP A 115 12.89 20.65 -7.56
CA ASP A 115 13.64 19.56 -8.18
C ASP A 115 15.14 19.96 -8.31
N PRO A 116 16.08 19.21 -7.70
CA PRO A 116 17.50 19.49 -7.84
C PRO A 116 18.01 19.31 -9.27
N ALA A 117 17.31 18.51 -10.11
CA ALA A 117 17.75 18.22 -11.47
C ALA A 117 17.49 19.37 -12.45
N ASP A 118 16.37 20.10 -12.31
CA ASP A 118 15.96 21.15 -13.25
C ASP A 118 15.64 22.50 -12.58
N GLY A 119 15.65 22.57 -11.24
CA GLY A 119 15.34 23.78 -10.47
C GLY A 119 13.86 24.16 -10.46
N ASN A 120 12.98 23.39 -11.07
CA ASN A 120 11.56 23.68 -11.13
C ASN A 120 10.85 23.37 -9.80
N THR A 121 9.78 24.12 -9.52
CA THR A 121 8.92 23.90 -8.37
C THR A 121 7.68 23.09 -8.76
N TYR A 122 7.37 22.09 -7.95
CA TYR A 122 6.23 21.20 -8.10
C TYR A 122 5.42 21.16 -6.80
N LEU A 123 4.10 21.23 -6.92
CA LEU A 123 3.16 21.11 -5.81
C LEU A 123 2.26 19.91 -6.02
N TYR A 124 1.88 19.28 -4.92
CA TYR A 124 0.78 18.29 -4.88
C TYR A 124 0.15 18.26 -3.48
N THR A 125 -1.06 17.76 -3.40
CA THR A 125 -1.77 17.58 -2.13
C THR A 125 -1.81 16.13 -1.70
N HIS A 126 -1.81 15.93 -0.38
CA HIS A 126 -2.17 14.66 0.25
C HIS A 126 -2.94 14.96 1.53
N PHE A 127 -4.19 14.46 1.62
CA PHE A 127 -5.12 14.87 2.66
C PHE A 127 -5.65 13.73 3.55
N GLU A 128 -5.34 12.49 3.25
CA GLU A 128 -5.79 11.38 4.08
C GLU A 128 -4.94 11.22 5.37
N PRO A 129 -5.57 10.95 6.54
CA PRO A 129 -7.03 10.85 6.74
C PRO A 129 -7.72 12.20 6.97
N ALA A 130 -7.02 13.30 7.29
CA ALA A 130 -7.62 14.55 7.72
C ALA A 130 -6.70 15.75 7.56
N ASP A 131 -5.99 15.86 6.45
CA ASP A 131 -5.00 16.92 6.19
C ASP A 131 -5.47 17.97 5.16
N SER A 132 -6.73 17.92 4.67
CA SER A 132 -7.29 19.00 3.85
C SER A 132 -7.39 20.31 4.63
N ARG A 133 -7.51 20.25 5.95
CA ARG A 133 -7.43 21.37 6.89
C ARG A 133 -6.06 22.09 6.94
N HIS A 134 -5.03 21.55 6.30
CA HIS A 134 -3.75 22.23 6.03
C HIS A 134 -3.74 23.03 4.72
N ALA A 135 -4.83 22.97 3.94
CA ALA A 135 -4.94 23.70 2.68
C ALA A 135 -6.14 24.65 2.64
N TYR A 136 -7.24 24.32 3.31
CA TYR A 136 -8.44 25.16 3.32
C TYR A 136 -9.33 24.85 4.54
N ALA A 137 -10.21 25.80 4.91
CA ALA A 137 -11.14 25.63 6.03
C ALA A 137 -12.25 24.63 5.68
N VAL A 138 -12.46 23.59 6.51
CA VAL A 138 -13.29 22.45 6.16
C VAL A 138 -13.97 21.83 7.39
N PHE A 139 -15.10 21.15 7.20
CA PHE A 139 -15.61 20.16 8.16
C PHE A 139 -14.87 18.84 7.92
N GLU A 140 -13.77 18.61 8.62
CA GLU A 140 -12.81 17.53 8.33
C GLU A 140 -13.27 16.19 8.90
N GLN A 141 -14.12 15.51 8.17
CA GLN A 141 -14.59 14.15 8.49
C GLN A 141 -15.17 13.45 7.25
N PRO A 142 -15.05 12.12 7.13
CA PRO A 142 -15.35 11.43 5.88
C PRO A 142 -16.83 11.40 5.51
N ASP A 143 -17.76 11.43 6.46
CA ASP A 143 -19.19 11.31 6.22
C ASP A 143 -19.90 12.64 5.89
N LEU A 144 -19.22 13.79 6.04
CA LEU A 144 -19.75 15.07 5.59
C LEU A 144 -19.40 15.35 4.13
N LYS A 145 -19.78 14.43 3.24
CA LYS A 145 -19.58 14.57 1.81
C LYS A 145 -20.24 15.81 1.23
N ALA A 146 -19.56 16.47 0.31
CA ALA A 146 -20.04 17.66 -0.39
C ALA A 146 -19.58 17.71 -1.84
N HIS A 147 -20.14 18.64 -2.61
CA HIS A 147 -19.58 19.03 -3.90
C HIS A 147 -18.42 20.03 -3.67
N PHE A 148 -17.34 19.86 -4.40
CA PHE A 148 -16.20 20.80 -4.39
C PHE A 148 -16.12 21.51 -5.74
N ASP A 149 -16.01 22.83 -5.63
CA ASP A 149 -15.79 23.80 -6.66
C ASP A 149 -14.45 24.43 -6.38
N VAL A 150 -13.48 24.20 -7.20
CA VAL A 150 -12.10 24.55 -6.88
C VAL A 150 -11.52 25.45 -7.94
N ASP A 151 -10.98 26.60 -7.51
CA ASP A 151 -10.22 27.53 -8.32
C ASP A 151 -8.76 27.53 -7.85
N VAL A 152 -7.82 27.59 -8.79
CA VAL A 152 -6.40 27.71 -8.48
C VAL A 152 -5.78 28.84 -9.28
N ILE A 153 -5.16 29.80 -8.61
CA ILE A 153 -4.39 30.85 -9.24
C ILE A 153 -2.91 30.42 -9.22
N ALA A 154 -2.34 30.17 -10.39
CA ALA A 154 -0.99 29.64 -10.56
C ALA A 154 -0.17 30.44 -11.58
N PRO A 155 1.19 30.31 -11.65
CA PRO A 155 2.00 30.88 -12.74
C PRO A 155 1.50 30.43 -14.11
N GLU A 156 1.55 31.30 -15.12
CA GLU A 156 1.02 31.07 -16.47
C GLU A 156 1.56 29.77 -17.13
N ASN A 157 2.85 29.48 -16.91
CA ASN A 157 3.50 28.32 -17.51
C ASN A 157 3.27 27.00 -16.75
N TRP A 158 2.46 27.01 -15.69
CA TRP A 158 2.18 25.83 -14.91
C TRP A 158 0.97 25.06 -15.44
N ARG A 159 1.03 23.76 -15.31
CA ARG A 159 -0.15 22.89 -15.45
C ARG A 159 -0.75 22.70 -14.07
N VAL A 160 -2.06 22.89 -13.97
CA VAL A 160 -2.82 22.60 -12.75
C VAL A 160 -3.77 21.45 -13.05
N ILE A 161 -3.80 20.47 -12.16
CA ILE A 161 -4.63 19.27 -12.25
C ILE A 161 -5.40 19.13 -10.94
N GLY A 162 -6.68 18.80 -11.01
CA GLY A 162 -7.54 18.51 -9.86
C GLY A 162 -8.42 17.29 -10.10
N ASN A 163 -9.39 17.06 -9.24
CA ASN A 163 -10.32 15.93 -9.35
C ASN A 163 -11.17 15.95 -10.62
N GLN A 164 -11.43 17.13 -11.21
CA GLN A 164 -12.29 17.29 -12.38
C GLN A 164 -11.54 17.93 -13.56
N VAL A 165 -12.15 17.90 -14.72
CA VAL A 165 -11.65 18.61 -15.90
C VAL A 165 -11.73 20.11 -15.71
N HIS A 166 -10.85 20.85 -16.37
CA HIS A 166 -10.98 22.30 -16.47
C HIS A 166 -12.32 22.67 -17.12
N ASP A 167 -13.00 23.68 -16.55
CA ASP A 167 -14.18 24.30 -17.16
C ASP A 167 -13.78 25.54 -17.92
N ASP A 168 -12.97 26.43 -17.31
CA ASP A 168 -12.43 27.65 -17.94
C ASP A 168 -11.05 28.02 -17.37
N SER A 169 -10.37 28.96 -18.03
CA SER A 169 -9.15 29.56 -17.54
C SER A 169 -9.06 31.02 -17.93
N GLU A 170 -8.71 31.90 -17.00
CA GLU A 170 -8.57 33.35 -17.21
C GLU A 170 -7.14 33.79 -16.91
N THR A 171 -6.47 34.42 -17.87
CA THR A 171 -5.18 35.04 -17.64
C THR A 171 -5.38 36.38 -16.89
N LEU A 172 -4.69 36.51 -15.78
CA LEU A 172 -4.74 37.70 -14.95
C LEU A 172 -3.65 38.72 -15.35
N ASP A 173 -3.77 39.98 -14.88
CA ASP A 173 -2.87 41.09 -15.28
C ASP A 173 -1.40 40.93 -14.82
N ASP A 174 -1.07 39.92 -13.99
CA ASP A 174 0.24 39.68 -13.38
C ASP A 174 0.93 38.40 -13.87
N ASP A 175 0.68 37.98 -15.10
CA ASP A 175 1.23 36.79 -15.73
C ASP A 175 0.88 35.49 -14.94
N SER A 176 -0.24 35.48 -14.23
CA SER A 176 -0.83 34.30 -13.60
C SER A 176 -2.12 33.89 -14.30
N VAL A 177 -2.55 32.64 -14.07
CA VAL A 177 -3.77 32.10 -14.64
C VAL A 177 -4.67 31.60 -13.50
N LEU A 178 -5.93 32.01 -13.54
CA LEU A 178 -6.99 31.40 -12.76
C LEU A 178 -7.49 30.16 -13.51
N HIS A 179 -7.35 29.00 -12.89
CA HIS A 179 -7.85 27.73 -13.37
C HIS A 179 -9.15 27.38 -12.61
N ASP A 180 -10.28 27.30 -13.33
CA ASP A 180 -11.56 26.88 -12.83
C ASP A 180 -11.84 25.42 -13.23
N PHE A 181 -12.28 24.61 -12.28
CA PHE A 181 -12.61 23.20 -12.51
C PHE A 181 -14.11 22.95 -12.39
N ARG A 182 -14.62 22.01 -13.17
CA ARG A 182 -15.99 21.56 -13.02
C ARG A 182 -16.28 21.08 -11.61
N LEU A 183 -17.51 21.33 -11.18
CA LEU A 183 -18.00 20.88 -9.88
C LEU A 183 -17.89 19.36 -9.75
N THR A 184 -17.31 18.89 -8.64
CA THR A 184 -17.19 17.45 -8.38
C THR A 184 -18.54 16.80 -8.09
N PRO A 185 -18.72 15.50 -8.31
CA PRO A 185 -19.71 14.71 -7.57
C PRO A 185 -19.54 14.87 -6.05
N ARG A 186 -20.51 14.42 -5.26
CA ARG A 186 -20.35 14.43 -3.79
C ARG A 186 -19.26 13.46 -3.35
N MET A 187 -18.28 13.98 -2.62
CA MET A 187 -17.16 13.20 -2.11
C MET A 187 -16.70 13.71 -0.75
N ALA A 188 -15.90 12.93 -0.04
CA ALA A 188 -15.29 13.33 1.23
C ALA A 188 -14.17 14.37 1.00
N SER A 189 -13.88 15.21 2.01
CA SER A 189 -12.86 16.27 1.93
C SER A 189 -11.46 15.71 1.67
N TYR A 190 -11.09 14.60 2.30
CA TYR A 190 -9.76 14.01 2.16
C TYR A 190 -9.44 13.50 0.73
N LEU A 191 -10.46 13.35 -0.11
CA LEU A 191 -10.33 12.93 -1.52
C LEU A 191 -10.08 14.09 -2.48
N THR A 192 -10.11 15.34 -2.00
CA THR A 192 -9.79 16.49 -2.85
C THR A 192 -8.31 16.50 -3.19
N ALA A 193 -7.99 16.80 -4.45
CA ALA A 193 -6.63 16.78 -4.94
C ALA A 193 -6.32 17.95 -5.86
N ILE A 194 -5.14 18.53 -5.68
CA ILE A 194 -4.54 19.51 -6.58
C ILE A 194 -3.07 19.14 -6.77
N ALA A 195 -2.63 19.17 -8.03
CA ALA A 195 -1.22 19.16 -8.38
C ALA A 195 -0.94 20.32 -9.32
N ALA A 196 0.16 21.03 -9.12
CA ALA A 196 0.52 22.21 -9.91
C ALA A 196 2.02 22.31 -10.12
N GLY A 197 2.43 22.67 -11.34
CA GLY A 197 3.83 22.78 -11.72
C GLY A 197 4.05 22.50 -13.20
N PRO A 198 5.29 22.53 -13.69
CA PRO A 198 5.62 22.22 -15.07
C PRO A 198 5.64 20.69 -15.33
N TYR A 199 4.56 20.00 -14.93
CA TYR A 199 4.39 18.56 -15.15
C TYR A 199 4.27 18.24 -16.64
N VAL A 200 4.93 17.17 -17.08
CA VAL A 200 4.72 16.58 -18.39
C VAL A 200 3.43 15.75 -18.34
N ARG A 201 2.62 15.79 -19.41
CA ARG A 201 1.37 15.02 -19.52
C ARG A 201 1.35 14.18 -20.80
N ARG A 202 1.00 12.89 -20.65
CA ARG A 202 0.60 11.98 -21.72
C ARG A 202 -0.89 11.71 -21.62
N THR A 203 -1.58 11.55 -22.73
CA THR A 203 -3.03 11.33 -22.75
C THR A 203 -3.39 10.11 -23.55
N SER A 204 -4.49 9.45 -23.16
CA SER A 204 -5.09 8.34 -23.84
C SER A 204 -6.59 8.31 -23.54
N SER A 205 -7.26 7.23 -23.88
CA SER A 205 -8.66 6.99 -23.52
C SER A 205 -8.92 5.49 -23.33
N TRP A 206 -9.98 5.20 -22.61
CA TRP A 206 -10.61 3.89 -22.56
C TRP A 206 -12.07 4.02 -22.94
N THR A 207 -12.57 3.06 -23.74
CA THR A 207 -14.00 2.92 -24.03
C THR A 207 -14.41 1.51 -23.63
N SER A 208 -15.51 1.41 -22.88
CA SER A 208 -16.04 0.11 -22.42
C SER A 208 -16.37 -0.80 -23.60
N SER A 209 -16.24 -2.11 -23.40
CA SER A 209 -16.49 -3.09 -24.46
C SER A 209 -17.92 -3.08 -25.03
N ASP A 210 -18.88 -2.57 -24.26
CA ASP A 210 -20.27 -2.35 -24.68
C ASP A 210 -20.52 -0.98 -25.33
N GLY A 211 -19.48 -0.12 -25.36
CA GLY A 211 -19.54 1.24 -25.91
C GLY A 211 -20.34 2.24 -25.08
N ALA A 212 -20.76 1.87 -23.86
CA ALA A 212 -21.61 2.71 -23.01
C ALA A 212 -20.84 3.87 -22.36
N GLU A 213 -19.53 3.72 -22.17
CA GLU A 213 -18.70 4.67 -21.41
C GLU A 213 -17.37 4.94 -22.12
N THR A 214 -16.94 6.20 -22.10
CA THR A 214 -15.60 6.60 -22.57
C THR A 214 -14.97 7.52 -21.53
N ILE A 215 -13.76 7.19 -21.06
CA ILE A 215 -13.01 7.92 -20.04
C ILE A 215 -11.70 8.42 -20.63
N GLU A 216 -11.43 9.72 -20.48
CA GLU A 216 -10.11 10.29 -20.76
C GLU A 216 -9.12 9.86 -19.71
N LEU A 217 -7.92 9.43 -20.14
CA LEU A 217 -6.82 8.99 -19.30
C LEU A 217 -5.66 9.97 -19.42
N GLY A 218 -5.08 10.35 -18.30
CA GLY A 218 -3.86 11.15 -18.22
C GLY A 218 -2.77 10.47 -17.41
N LEU A 219 -1.51 10.65 -17.83
CA LEU A 219 -0.33 10.30 -17.05
C LEU A 219 0.54 11.53 -16.90
N LEU A 220 0.98 11.81 -15.66
CA LEU A 220 1.77 13.00 -15.37
C LEU A 220 2.97 12.63 -14.50
N CYS A 221 4.10 13.29 -14.76
CA CYS A 221 5.30 13.24 -13.93
C CYS A 221 6.08 14.55 -14.04
N ARG A 222 7.09 14.74 -13.17
CA ARG A 222 8.04 15.84 -13.29
C ARG A 222 8.79 15.78 -14.62
N ALA A 223 9.19 16.92 -15.17
CA ALA A 223 9.91 16.98 -16.43
C ALA A 223 11.21 16.15 -16.43
N SER A 224 11.96 16.17 -15.32
CA SER A 224 13.19 15.38 -15.16
C SER A 224 12.98 13.86 -15.18
N MET A 225 11.74 13.41 -14.92
CA MET A 225 11.36 11.98 -14.89
C MET A 225 10.69 11.51 -16.20
N GLU A 226 10.45 12.36 -17.17
CA GLU A 226 9.73 12.05 -18.41
C GLU A 226 10.30 10.83 -19.15
N GLN A 227 11.63 10.68 -19.19
CA GLN A 227 12.29 9.55 -19.84
C GLN A 227 12.01 8.18 -19.23
N TYR A 228 11.54 8.15 -17.98
CA TYR A 228 11.21 6.93 -17.22
C TYR A 228 9.71 6.67 -17.17
N LEU A 229 8.89 7.51 -17.81
CA LEU A 229 7.44 7.34 -17.86
C LEU A 229 7.07 6.30 -18.93
N ASP A 230 6.86 5.08 -18.49
CA ASP A 230 6.38 3.97 -19.32
C ASP A 230 4.87 4.07 -19.54
N ASP A 231 4.49 5.01 -20.40
CA ASP A 231 3.08 5.34 -20.65
C ASP A 231 2.31 4.19 -21.32
N GLN A 232 2.97 3.36 -22.13
CA GLN A 232 2.34 2.24 -22.81
C GLN A 232 1.86 1.18 -21.83
N ASP A 233 2.73 0.74 -20.92
CA ASP A 233 2.39 -0.28 -19.92
C ASP A 233 1.37 0.26 -18.92
N ILE A 234 1.57 1.47 -18.38
CA ILE A 234 0.66 2.06 -17.41
C ILE A 234 -0.74 2.24 -17.99
N PHE A 235 -0.87 2.75 -19.22
CA PHE A 235 -2.18 2.85 -19.90
C PHE A 235 -2.77 1.48 -20.24
N HIS A 236 -1.94 0.49 -20.55
CA HIS A 236 -2.41 -0.87 -20.78
C HIS A 236 -3.10 -1.43 -19.54
N ILE A 237 -2.41 -1.41 -18.38
CA ILE A 237 -2.95 -1.88 -17.11
C ILE A 237 -4.21 -1.08 -16.72
N THR A 238 -4.18 0.25 -16.89
CA THR A 238 -5.34 1.12 -16.58
C THR A 238 -6.57 0.71 -17.37
N ARG A 239 -6.45 0.48 -18.69
CA ARG A 239 -7.56 0.03 -19.52
C ARG A 239 -8.07 -1.34 -19.11
N LYS A 240 -7.18 -2.27 -18.78
CA LYS A 240 -7.53 -3.61 -18.29
C LYS A 240 -8.32 -3.53 -16.99
N GLY A 241 -7.89 -2.67 -16.05
CA GLY A 241 -8.58 -2.44 -14.78
C GLY A 241 -9.97 -1.82 -14.97
N LEU A 242 -10.10 -0.75 -15.75
CA LEU A 242 -11.39 -0.10 -16.03
C LEU A 242 -12.38 -1.08 -16.66
N GLU A 243 -11.95 -1.88 -17.64
CA GLU A 243 -12.80 -2.90 -18.26
C GLU A 243 -13.21 -3.98 -17.26
N PHE A 244 -12.29 -4.43 -16.41
CA PHE A 244 -12.57 -5.43 -15.40
C PHE A 244 -13.61 -4.91 -14.38
N TYR A 245 -13.41 -3.72 -13.82
CA TYR A 245 -14.30 -3.16 -12.80
C TYR A 245 -15.66 -2.76 -13.39
N HIS A 246 -15.70 -2.24 -14.63
CA HIS A 246 -16.94 -1.98 -15.35
C HIS A 246 -17.82 -3.24 -15.41
N ARG A 247 -17.21 -4.38 -15.80
CA ARG A 247 -17.93 -5.67 -15.85
C ARG A 247 -18.25 -6.25 -14.47
N ALA A 248 -17.31 -6.13 -13.51
CA ALA A 248 -17.49 -6.73 -12.20
C ALA A 248 -18.57 -6.03 -11.38
N PHE A 249 -18.59 -4.70 -11.39
CA PHE A 249 -19.45 -3.91 -10.50
C PHE A 249 -20.77 -3.51 -11.13
N HIS A 250 -20.91 -3.52 -12.46
CA HIS A 250 -22.11 -3.05 -13.16
C HIS A 250 -22.57 -1.67 -12.67
N TYR A 251 -21.63 -0.81 -12.36
CA TYR A 251 -21.80 0.58 -12.00
C TYR A 251 -20.77 1.41 -12.78
N PRO A 252 -21.17 2.41 -13.56
CA PRO A 252 -20.27 3.18 -14.40
C PRO A 252 -19.23 3.90 -13.56
N TYR A 253 -18.06 4.20 -14.14
CA TYR A 253 -17.04 5.00 -13.49
C TYR A 253 -17.57 6.41 -13.19
N PRO A 254 -17.67 6.85 -11.92
CA PRO A 254 -18.50 8.02 -11.61
C PRO A 254 -17.75 9.36 -11.65
N TRP A 255 -16.45 9.39 -11.98
CA TRP A 255 -15.58 10.54 -11.74
C TRP A 255 -15.15 11.31 -12.99
N GLY A 256 -15.60 10.91 -14.19
CA GLY A 256 -15.47 11.63 -15.45
C GLY A 256 -14.13 11.43 -16.17
N LYS A 257 -13.00 11.62 -15.53
CA LYS A 257 -11.64 11.40 -16.07
C LYS A 257 -10.82 10.54 -15.13
N TYR A 258 -9.70 9.97 -15.62
CA TYR A 258 -8.76 9.19 -14.82
C TYR A 258 -7.33 9.65 -15.08
N ASP A 259 -6.88 10.70 -14.38
CA ASP A 259 -5.49 11.12 -14.39
C ASP A 259 -4.72 10.38 -13.28
N GLN A 260 -3.48 9.99 -13.59
CA GLN A 260 -2.52 9.38 -12.68
C GLN A 260 -1.28 10.26 -12.65
N ILE A 261 -0.89 10.74 -11.47
CA ILE A 261 0.23 11.62 -11.31
C ILE A 261 1.30 11.00 -10.40
N PHE A 262 2.54 10.95 -10.88
CA PHE A 262 3.70 10.46 -10.14
C PHE A 262 4.42 11.65 -9.52
N VAL A 263 4.53 11.65 -8.18
CA VAL A 263 5.01 12.81 -7.42
C VAL A 263 6.25 12.47 -6.58
N PRO A 264 7.14 13.46 -6.37
CA PRO A 264 8.35 13.30 -5.57
C PRO A 264 8.05 13.31 -4.07
N GLU A 265 8.97 12.76 -3.27
CA GLU A 265 8.90 12.79 -1.79
C GLU A 265 7.57 12.26 -1.21
N TYR A 266 6.90 11.40 -1.94
CA TYR A 266 5.64 10.81 -1.51
C TYR A 266 5.88 9.66 -0.54
N ASN A 267 5.32 9.76 0.67
CA ASN A 267 5.58 8.82 1.76
C ASN A 267 4.80 7.50 1.65
N LEU A 268 3.79 7.47 0.78
CA LEU A 268 2.90 6.33 0.55
C LEU A 268 3.19 5.69 -0.82
N GLY A 269 2.54 4.56 -1.10
CA GLY A 269 2.55 3.95 -2.43
C GLY A 269 1.75 4.76 -3.43
N ALA A 270 0.49 5.04 -3.09
CA ALA A 270 -0.43 5.83 -3.90
C ALA A 270 -1.58 6.40 -3.04
N MET A 271 -2.53 7.09 -3.69
CA MET A 271 -3.74 7.67 -3.09
C MET A 271 -4.84 7.75 -4.13
N GLU A 272 -6.01 7.31 -3.77
CA GLU A 272 -7.20 7.13 -4.59
C GLU A 272 -7.96 8.41 -4.98
N ASN A 273 -7.36 9.59 -4.95
CA ASN A 273 -8.09 10.84 -5.26
C ASN A 273 -8.87 10.72 -6.58
N PRO A 274 -10.22 10.82 -6.57
CA PRO A 274 -11.02 10.62 -7.76
C PRO A 274 -10.63 11.55 -8.91
N GLY A 275 -10.39 10.99 -10.08
CA GLY A 275 -9.98 11.75 -11.26
C GLY A 275 -8.55 12.30 -11.23
N CYS A 276 -7.81 12.13 -10.12
CA CYS A 276 -6.42 12.61 -9.96
C CYS A 276 -5.65 11.68 -9.00
N VAL A 277 -5.52 10.41 -9.37
CA VAL A 277 -4.84 9.40 -8.55
C VAL A 277 -3.36 9.74 -8.42
N THR A 278 -2.86 9.78 -7.19
CA THR A 278 -1.48 10.16 -6.90
C THR A 278 -0.63 8.92 -6.62
N PHE A 279 0.54 8.82 -7.25
CA PHE A 279 1.49 7.72 -7.07
C PHE A 279 2.86 8.23 -6.65
N THR A 280 3.58 7.43 -5.87
CA THR A 280 5.02 7.67 -5.67
C THR A 280 5.78 7.49 -6.98
N GLU A 281 6.73 8.40 -7.27
CA GLU A 281 7.58 8.28 -8.45
C GLU A 281 8.53 7.07 -8.42
N ARG A 282 8.58 6.28 -7.32
CA ARG A 282 9.30 5.00 -7.26
C ARG A 282 8.78 3.98 -8.27
N TYR A 283 7.57 4.17 -8.79
CA TYR A 283 6.99 3.36 -9.88
C TYR A 283 7.45 3.80 -11.28
N LEU A 284 8.21 4.88 -11.39
CA LEU A 284 8.94 5.26 -12.60
C LEU A 284 10.37 4.68 -12.51
N PHE A 285 10.55 3.51 -13.08
CA PHE A 285 11.79 2.75 -12.94
C PHE A 285 12.92 3.39 -13.74
N ARG A 286 14.03 3.71 -13.06
CA ARG A 286 15.22 4.34 -13.67
C ARG A 286 16.17 3.34 -14.33
N GLU A 287 15.91 2.07 -14.19
CA GLU A 287 16.63 0.94 -14.76
C GLU A 287 15.64 -0.16 -15.14
N LYS A 288 16.10 -1.22 -15.80
CA LYS A 288 15.25 -2.35 -16.20
C LYS A 288 14.50 -2.92 -14.99
N PRO A 289 13.16 -2.82 -14.96
CA PRO A 289 12.38 -3.41 -13.88
C PRO A 289 12.29 -4.92 -14.00
N THR A 290 12.20 -5.60 -12.88
CA THR A 290 11.83 -7.01 -12.83
C THR A 290 10.32 -7.17 -13.04
N ARG A 291 9.87 -8.37 -13.48
CA ARG A 291 8.44 -8.72 -13.53
C ARG A 291 7.75 -8.50 -12.19
N ALA A 292 8.41 -8.80 -11.07
CA ALA A 292 7.86 -8.55 -9.73
C ALA A 292 7.59 -7.06 -9.49
N GLN A 293 8.46 -6.15 -9.92
CA GLN A 293 8.26 -4.70 -9.81
C GLN A 293 7.12 -4.22 -10.71
N LEU A 294 7.00 -4.73 -11.93
CA LEU A 294 5.89 -4.43 -12.84
C LEU A 294 4.56 -4.94 -12.28
N SER A 295 4.54 -6.16 -11.73
CA SER A 295 3.37 -6.74 -11.05
C SER A 295 2.94 -5.90 -9.85
N GLN A 296 3.88 -5.41 -9.05
CA GLN A 296 3.58 -4.52 -7.92
C GLN A 296 2.99 -3.19 -8.39
N ARG A 297 3.55 -2.56 -9.45
CA ARG A 297 2.98 -1.33 -10.04
C ARG A 297 1.57 -1.57 -10.55
N ALA A 298 1.34 -2.67 -11.28
CA ALA A 298 0.02 -3.04 -11.79
C ALA A 298 -0.99 -3.28 -10.65
N ASN A 299 -0.58 -4.01 -9.61
CA ASN A 299 -1.42 -4.22 -8.43
C ASN A 299 -1.81 -2.90 -7.77
N THR A 300 -0.86 -1.96 -7.59
CA THR A 300 -1.16 -0.65 -7.00
C THR A 300 -2.10 0.16 -7.88
N ILE A 301 -1.91 0.19 -9.21
CA ILE A 301 -2.84 0.87 -10.13
C ILE A 301 -4.27 0.31 -9.98
N LEU A 302 -4.40 -1.00 -9.87
CA LEU A 302 -5.70 -1.67 -9.74
C LEU A 302 -6.30 -1.53 -8.33
N HIS A 303 -5.48 -1.43 -7.31
CA HIS A 303 -5.89 -1.10 -5.94
C HIS A 303 -6.52 0.30 -5.88
N GLU A 304 -5.80 1.33 -6.36
CA GLU A 304 -6.31 2.70 -6.39
C GLU A 304 -7.56 2.83 -7.27
N MET A 305 -7.64 2.05 -8.33
CA MET A 305 -8.83 2.04 -9.19
C MET A 305 -10.04 1.39 -8.49
N ALA A 306 -9.85 0.37 -7.66
CA ALA A 306 -10.95 -0.25 -6.91
C ALA A 306 -11.58 0.73 -5.92
N HIS A 307 -10.79 1.64 -5.36
CA HIS A 307 -11.27 2.70 -4.48
C HIS A 307 -12.30 3.62 -5.11
N MET A 308 -12.29 3.79 -6.44
CA MET A 308 -13.29 4.61 -7.15
C MET A 308 -14.73 4.19 -6.81
N TRP A 309 -14.93 2.94 -6.36
CA TRP A 309 -16.20 2.41 -5.86
C TRP A 309 -16.15 2.15 -4.35
N PHE A 310 -15.09 1.46 -3.86
CA PHE A 310 -14.90 1.16 -2.43
C PHE A 310 -14.05 2.26 -1.76
N GLY A 311 -14.68 3.25 -1.17
CA GLY A 311 -14.01 4.39 -0.53
C GLY A 311 -14.50 5.73 -1.08
N ASP A 312 -14.50 5.91 -2.39
CA ASP A 312 -14.86 7.17 -3.03
C ASP A 312 -16.36 7.28 -3.28
N LEU A 313 -16.94 6.31 -4.00
CA LEU A 313 -18.39 6.29 -4.27
C LEU A 313 -19.15 6.05 -2.96
N VAL A 314 -18.77 5.04 -2.21
CA VAL A 314 -19.32 4.71 -0.89
C VAL A 314 -18.19 4.79 0.14
N THR A 315 -18.23 5.81 1.00
CA THR A 315 -17.16 6.14 1.96
C THR A 315 -17.52 5.61 3.35
N PRO A 316 -16.58 5.07 4.14
CA PRO A 316 -16.83 4.76 5.55
C PRO A 316 -17.32 5.98 6.33
N LYS A 317 -18.32 5.80 7.21
CA LYS A 317 -18.84 6.89 8.05
C LYS A 317 -17.80 7.44 9.01
N TRP A 318 -16.92 6.55 9.50
CA TRP A 318 -15.80 6.91 10.36
C TRP A 318 -14.65 5.91 10.16
N TRP A 319 -13.49 6.23 10.62
CA TRP A 319 -12.23 5.52 10.41
C TRP A 319 -12.15 4.14 11.07
N ASN A 320 -13.07 3.77 11.99
CA ASN A 320 -13.18 2.39 12.48
C ASN A 320 -13.49 1.38 11.37
N ASP A 321 -14.13 1.85 10.31
CA ASP A 321 -14.49 1.05 9.14
C ASP A 321 -13.59 1.33 7.92
N ASN A 322 -12.36 1.87 8.14
CA ASN A 322 -11.36 2.12 7.09
C ASN A 322 -11.07 0.87 6.25
N TRP A 323 -11.15 -0.31 6.85
CA TRP A 323 -11.00 -1.60 6.18
C TRP A 323 -12.04 -1.81 5.06
N LEU A 324 -13.23 -1.18 5.10
CA LEU A 324 -14.25 -1.22 4.02
C LEU A 324 -13.74 -0.67 2.70
N LYS A 325 -12.71 0.15 2.71
CA LYS A 325 -12.04 0.61 1.51
C LYS A 325 -10.71 -0.10 1.31
N GLU A 326 -9.81 -0.13 2.31
CA GLU A 326 -8.45 -0.61 2.17
C GLU A 326 -8.35 -2.12 1.95
N SER A 327 -9.04 -2.91 2.78
CA SER A 327 -9.03 -4.37 2.60
C SER A 327 -9.68 -4.79 1.28
N PHE A 328 -10.75 -4.08 0.87
CA PHE A 328 -11.42 -4.37 -0.40
C PHE A 328 -10.55 -3.99 -1.59
N ALA A 329 -9.92 -2.81 -1.58
CA ALA A 329 -9.02 -2.40 -2.65
C ALA A 329 -7.79 -3.31 -2.75
N GLU A 330 -7.23 -3.71 -1.61
CA GLU A 330 -6.11 -4.65 -1.55
C GLU A 330 -6.48 -6.04 -2.14
N TYR A 331 -7.66 -6.57 -1.78
CA TYR A 331 -8.18 -7.81 -2.36
C TYR A 331 -8.45 -7.65 -3.86
N MET A 332 -9.12 -6.57 -4.25
CA MET A 332 -9.51 -6.32 -5.64
C MET A 332 -8.30 -6.05 -6.54
N GLY A 333 -7.26 -5.39 -6.02
CA GLY A 333 -5.98 -5.19 -6.73
C GLY A 333 -5.35 -6.52 -7.14
N ALA A 334 -5.21 -7.46 -6.20
CA ALA A 334 -4.66 -8.78 -6.48
C ALA A 334 -5.58 -9.61 -7.40
N HIS A 335 -6.90 -9.59 -7.12
CA HIS A 335 -7.88 -10.32 -7.92
C HIS A 335 -7.95 -9.82 -9.36
N ALA A 336 -7.99 -8.51 -9.57
CA ALA A 336 -8.02 -7.90 -10.90
C ALA A 336 -6.69 -8.10 -11.65
N SER A 337 -5.53 -8.03 -10.96
CA SER A 337 -4.23 -8.35 -11.55
C SER A 337 -4.23 -9.75 -12.14
N GLN A 338 -4.66 -10.75 -11.37
CA GLN A 338 -4.73 -12.13 -11.84
C GLN A 338 -5.76 -12.32 -12.96
N ALA A 339 -6.95 -11.73 -12.82
CA ALA A 339 -8.08 -12.01 -13.70
C ALA A 339 -8.03 -11.25 -15.04
N ALA A 340 -7.38 -10.09 -15.10
CA ALA A 340 -7.47 -9.17 -16.22
C ALA A 340 -6.13 -8.81 -16.88
N THR A 341 -5.00 -9.12 -16.24
CA THR A 341 -3.66 -8.77 -16.76
C THR A 341 -2.80 -10.00 -17.02
N GLU A 342 -1.57 -9.79 -17.47
CA GLU A 342 -0.55 -10.82 -17.65
C GLU A 342 0.07 -11.33 -16.34
N PHE A 343 -0.25 -10.69 -15.20
CA PHE A 343 0.24 -11.06 -13.87
C PHE A 343 -0.66 -12.12 -13.22
N THR A 344 -0.75 -13.30 -13.85
CA THR A 344 -1.60 -14.42 -13.39
C THR A 344 -1.14 -15.03 -12.06
N ASP A 345 0.05 -14.69 -11.62
CA ASP A 345 0.71 -15.07 -10.37
C ASP A 345 0.56 -14.00 -9.24
N ALA A 346 -0.38 -13.08 -9.38
CA ALA A 346 -0.57 -11.99 -8.41
C ALA A 346 -0.77 -12.45 -6.97
N TRP A 347 -1.41 -13.62 -6.74
CA TRP A 347 -1.58 -14.17 -5.39
C TRP A 347 -0.28 -14.76 -4.81
N VAL A 348 0.69 -15.15 -5.63
CA VAL A 348 2.05 -15.48 -5.16
C VAL A 348 2.72 -14.24 -4.60
N SER A 349 2.73 -13.16 -5.38
CA SER A 349 3.26 -11.84 -4.95
C SER A 349 2.56 -11.32 -3.70
N PHE A 350 1.24 -11.50 -3.58
CA PHE A 350 0.46 -11.15 -2.39
C PHE A 350 0.91 -11.96 -1.17
N ALA A 351 1.06 -13.29 -1.30
CA ALA A 351 1.44 -14.18 -0.21
C ALA A 351 2.84 -13.83 0.35
N VAL A 352 3.83 -13.61 -0.53
CA VAL A 352 5.21 -13.34 -0.10
C VAL A 352 5.41 -11.89 0.39
N GLY A 353 4.70 -10.92 -0.16
CA GLY A 353 4.86 -9.51 0.17
C GLY A 353 3.82 -9.02 1.19
N ARG A 354 2.60 -8.89 0.75
CA ARG A 354 1.52 -8.26 1.51
C ARG A 354 1.11 -9.07 2.75
N LYS A 355 0.85 -10.37 2.59
CA LYS A 355 0.49 -11.24 3.69
C LYS A 355 1.63 -11.40 4.71
N ALA A 356 2.89 -11.42 4.27
CA ALA A 356 4.05 -11.43 5.17
C ALA A 356 4.14 -10.14 6.00
N TRP A 357 3.78 -8.99 5.43
CA TRP A 357 3.66 -7.73 6.17
C TRP A 357 2.55 -7.79 7.22
N ALA A 358 1.37 -8.34 6.87
CA ALA A 358 0.31 -8.58 7.83
C ALA A 358 0.74 -9.50 8.98
N TYR A 359 1.39 -10.62 8.69
CA TYR A 359 1.92 -11.52 9.72
C TYR A 359 2.93 -10.84 10.64
N THR A 360 3.69 -9.88 10.13
CA THR A 360 4.62 -9.12 10.95
C THR A 360 3.88 -8.20 11.90
N ALA A 361 2.94 -7.39 11.40
CA ALA A 361 2.17 -6.44 12.20
C ALA A 361 1.27 -7.13 13.25
N ASP A 362 0.58 -8.21 12.85
CA ASP A 362 -0.42 -8.89 13.67
C ASP A 362 0.18 -9.75 14.82
N GLN A 363 1.48 -9.94 14.85
CA GLN A 363 2.22 -10.63 15.91
C GLN A 363 2.95 -9.68 16.87
N LEU A 364 2.80 -8.37 16.69
CA LEU A 364 3.34 -7.36 17.61
C LEU A 364 2.36 -7.10 18.76
N SER A 365 2.87 -6.52 19.85
CA SER A 365 2.03 -6.06 20.98
C SER A 365 1.07 -4.93 20.58
N THR A 366 1.29 -4.29 19.44
CA THR A 366 0.45 -3.25 18.84
C THR A 366 -0.67 -3.80 17.95
N THR A 367 -0.84 -5.14 17.88
CA THR A 367 -1.92 -5.75 17.09
C THR A 367 -3.30 -5.24 17.51
N HIS A 368 -4.19 -5.15 16.54
CA HIS A 368 -5.56 -4.69 16.72
C HIS A 368 -6.54 -5.49 15.83
N PRO A 369 -7.85 -5.43 16.07
CA PRO A 369 -8.85 -5.97 15.16
C PRO A 369 -8.83 -5.28 13.79
N ILE A 370 -9.29 -5.95 12.74
CA ILE A 370 -9.46 -5.33 11.41
C ILE A 370 -10.44 -4.14 11.51
N SER A 371 -11.60 -4.32 12.17
CA SER A 371 -12.48 -3.22 12.55
C SER A 371 -12.07 -2.73 13.95
N ALA A 372 -11.18 -1.73 13.98
CA ALA A 372 -10.60 -1.21 15.20
C ALA A 372 -11.50 -0.13 15.85
N ASP A 373 -11.37 0.07 17.16
CA ASP A 373 -12.05 1.16 17.87
C ASP A 373 -11.26 2.46 17.73
N ILE A 374 -11.56 3.24 16.70
CA ILE A 374 -10.90 4.50 16.38
C ILE A 374 -11.62 5.65 17.07
N THR A 375 -11.03 6.19 18.12
CA THR A 375 -11.64 7.23 18.98
C THR A 375 -11.47 8.65 18.44
N ASP A 376 -10.45 8.87 17.61
CA ASP A 376 -10.06 10.18 17.10
C ASP A 376 -9.15 10.08 15.86
N LEU A 377 -8.78 11.22 15.27
CA LEU A 377 -7.97 11.28 14.06
C LEU A 377 -6.51 10.83 14.26
N ASP A 378 -5.94 11.03 15.45
CA ASP A 378 -4.57 10.54 15.73
C ASP A 378 -4.56 9.01 15.74
N ALA A 379 -5.59 8.37 16.32
CA ALA A 379 -5.78 6.93 16.26
C ALA A 379 -6.02 6.46 14.80
N ALA A 380 -6.79 7.21 14.01
CA ALA A 380 -7.03 6.91 12.60
C ALA A 380 -5.72 6.88 11.81
N SER A 381 -4.84 7.86 12.00
CA SER A 381 -3.55 7.93 11.30
C SER A 381 -2.63 6.72 11.58
N GLN A 382 -2.79 6.05 12.71
CA GLN A 382 -1.99 4.88 13.10
C GLN A 382 -2.57 3.55 12.62
N ASN A 383 -3.76 3.56 12.01
CA ASN A 383 -4.49 2.36 11.60
C ASN A 383 -4.24 1.95 10.12
N PHE A 384 -3.29 2.60 9.44
CA PHE A 384 -2.89 2.28 8.07
C PHE A 384 -1.71 1.31 8.07
N ASP A 385 -2.00 0.04 8.36
CA ASP A 385 -0.98 -1.00 8.54
C ASP A 385 -1.34 -2.33 7.86
N GLY A 386 -0.45 -3.32 7.97
CA GLY A 386 -0.66 -4.65 7.40
C GLY A 386 -1.93 -5.37 7.86
N ILE A 387 -2.51 -4.97 9.00
CA ILE A 387 -3.75 -5.57 9.50
C ILE A 387 -4.94 -5.02 8.70
N THR A 388 -5.06 -3.70 8.60
CA THR A 388 -6.15 -3.06 7.85
C THR A 388 -6.11 -3.41 6.35
N TYR A 389 -4.92 -3.50 5.75
CA TYR A 389 -4.75 -3.83 4.33
C TYR A 389 -4.74 -5.33 4.07
N ALA A 390 -3.67 -6.00 4.40
CA ALA A 390 -3.37 -7.34 3.90
C ALA A 390 -4.00 -8.49 4.71
N LYS A 391 -4.12 -8.36 6.06
CA LYS A 391 -4.95 -9.30 6.82
C LYS A 391 -6.40 -9.18 6.39
N GLY A 392 -6.92 -7.95 6.28
CA GLY A 392 -8.28 -7.72 5.82
C GLY A 392 -8.55 -8.30 4.44
N ALA A 393 -7.63 -8.09 3.47
CA ALA A 393 -7.74 -8.69 2.13
C ALA A 393 -7.69 -10.23 2.15
N SER A 394 -6.85 -10.83 3.02
CA SER A 394 -6.80 -12.29 3.20
C SER A 394 -8.11 -12.84 3.76
N VAL A 395 -8.72 -12.11 4.71
CA VAL A 395 -10.01 -12.45 5.30
C VAL A 395 -11.14 -12.27 4.29
N LEU A 396 -11.07 -11.27 3.41
CA LEU A 396 -11.99 -11.13 2.28
C LEU A 396 -11.83 -12.24 1.25
N LYS A 397 -10.59 -12.67 0.93
CA LYS A 397 -10.36 -13.83 0.06
C LYS A 397 -11.07 -15.07 0.59
N GLN A 398 -10.95 -15.32 1.89
CA GLN A 398 -11.65 -16.41 2.57
C GLN A 398 -13.18 -16.22 2.51
N LEU A 399 -13.70 -15.01 2.75
CA LEU A 399 -15.14 -14.73 2.66
C LEU A 399 -15.66 -14.96 1.25
N VAL A 400 -14.94 -14.50 0.23
CA VAL A 400 -15.31 -14.71 -1.18
C VAL A 400 -15.33 -16.20 -1.52
N HIS A 401 -14.36 -16.98 -1.05
CA HIS A 401 -14.35 -18.42 -1.22
C HIS A 401 -15.57 -19.07 -0.52
N HIS A 402 -15.88 -18.66 0.71
CA HIS A 402 -16.99 -19.18 1.51
C HIS A 402 -18.38 -18.85 0.92
N VAL A 403 -18.62 -17.63 0.43
CA VAL A 403 -19.94 -17.21 -0.10
C VAL A 403 -20.10 -17.48 -1.59
N GLY A 404 -19.00 -17.60 -2.33
CA GLY A 404 -18.93 -17.70 -3.79
C GLY A 404 -18.77 -16.36 -4.47
N VAL A 405 -17.88 -16.30 -5.45
CA VAL A 405 -17.46 -15.08 -6.20
C VAL A 405 -18.65 -14.32 -6.77
N GLU A 406 -19.56 -14.98 -7.47
CA GLU A 406 -20.72 -14.35 -8.09
C GLU A 406 -21.67 -13.68 -7.09
N LYS A 407 -21.86 -14.32 -5.93
CA LYS A 407 -22.69 -13.81 -4.83
C LYS A 407 -22.05 -12.62 -4.16
N PHE A 408 -20.70 -12.65 -3.98
CA PHE A 408 -19.94 -11.52 -3.48
C PHE A 408 -20.10 -10.29 -4.38
N PHE A 409 -19.90 -10.43 -5.69
CA PHE A 409 -20.10 -9.32 -6.63
C PHE A 409 -21.56 -8.87 -6.70
N ALA A 410 -22.53 -9.78 -6.57
CA ALA A 410 -23.94 -9.39 -6.50
C ALA A 410 -24.25 -8.52 -5.27
N GLY A 411 -23.65 -8.82 -4.12
CA GLY A 411 -23.74 -8.01 -2.92
C GLY A 411 -23.09 -6.64 -3.11
N ALA A 412 -21.85 -6.59 -3.65
CA ALA A 412 -21.15 -5.34 -3.95
C ALA A 412 -21.94 -4.44 -4.92
N ARG A 413 -22.52 -5.00 -5.99
CA ARG A 413 -23.38 -4.27 -6.95
C ARG A 413 -24.61 -3.66 -6.27
N SER A 414 -25.22 -4.36 -5.33
CA SER A 414 -26.37 -3.85 -4.56
C SER A 414 -25.93 -2.73 -3.62
N TYR A 415 -24.81 -2.90 -2.94
CA TYR A 415 -24.21 -1.91 -2.05
C TYR A 415 -23.91 -0.58 -2.77
N PHE A 416 -23.24 -0.61 -3.94
CA PHE A 416 -22.96 0.58 -4.72
C PHE A 416 -24.22 1.27 -5.21
N ARG A 417 -25.24 0.53 -5.69
CA ARG A 417 -26.46 1.15 -6.19
C ARG A 417 -27.29 1.83 -5.11
N GLU A 418 -27.33 1.25 -3.92
CA GLU A 418 -28.16 1.79 -2.83
C GLU A 418 -27.48 2.93 -2.09
N LEU A 419 -26.12 2.95 -2.02
CA LEU A 419 -25.36 3.89 -1.21
C LEU A 419 -24.45 4.82 -2.04
N ALA A 420 -24.64 4.90 -3.36
CA ALA A 420 -23.84 5.75 -4.25
C ALA A 420 -23.76 7.19 -3.73
N PHE A 421 -22.54 7.74 -3.63
CA PHE A 421 -22.23 9.08 -3.14
C PHE A 421 -22.63 9.34 -1.67
N ASP A 422 -22.90 8.29 -0.92
CA ASP A 422 -23.19 8.35 0.52
C ASP A 422 -22.11 7.63 1.34
N SER A 423 -22.34 7.52 2.65
CA SER A 423 -21.41 6.88 3.57
C SER A 423 -22.03 5.64 4.21
N ALA A 424 -21.21 4.63 4.50
CA ALA A 424 -21.63 3.33 4.98
C ALA A 424 -20.87 2.87 6.24
N THR A 425 -21.45 1.90 6.92
CA THR A 425 -20.84 1.14 8.02
C THR A 425 -20.58 -0.30 7.57
N LEU A 426 -19.86 -1.06 8.42
CA LEU A 426 -19.70 -2.51 8.26
C LEU A 426 -21.06 -3.22 8.12
N GLU A 427 -22.02 -2.85 8.96
CA GLU A 427 -23.34 -3.48 9.00
C GLU A 427 -24.09 -3.29 7.66
N ASP A 428 -23.95 -2.12 7.04
CA ASP A 428 -24.54 -1.84 5.71
C ASP A 428 -23.99 -2.82 4.66
N LEU A 429 -22.67 -3.03 4.60
CA LEU A 429 -22.06 -3.95 3.65
C LEU A 429 -22.46 -5.40 3.92
N LEU A 430 -22.39 -5.86 5.20
CA LEU A 430 -22.79 -7.22 5.58
C LEU A 430 -24.23 -7.50 5.17
N HIS A 431 -25.15 -6.56 5.36
CA HIS A 431 -26.54 -6.68 4.93
C HIS A 431 -26.67 -7.03 3.44
N HIS A 432 -25.90 -6.35 2.57
CA HIS A 432 -25.90 -6.60 1.13
C HIS A 432 -25.32 -7.98 0.78
N LEU A 433 -24.23 -8.37 1.44
CA LEU A 433 -23.60 -9.69 1.25
C LEU A 433 -24.48 -10.83 1.74
N GLU A 434 -25.14 -10.67 2.88
CA GLU A 434 -26.07 -11.66 3.44
C GLU A 434 -27.29 -11.87 2.50
N ARG A 435 -27.87 -10.78 2.00
CA ARG A 435 -28.98 -10.85 1.02
C ARG A 435 -28.57 -11.57 -0.26
N ALA A 436 -27.34 -11.30 -0.77
CA ALA A 436 -26.86 -11.92 -2.00
C ALA A 436 -26.45 -13.39 -1.82
N SER A 437 -25.85 -13.71 -0.69
CA SER A 437 -25.34 -15.08 -0.41
C SER A 437 -26.41 -16.01 0.16
N GLY A 438 -27.42 -15.47 0.84
CA GLY A 438 -28.39 -16.23 1.63
C GLY A 438 -27.79 -16.81 2.92
N ARG A 439 -26.64 -16.31 3.37
CA ARG A 439 -25.92 -16.74 4.59
C ARG A 439 -25.91 -15.63 5.62
N SER A 440 -26.02 -15.97 6.91
CA SER A 440 -25.72 -15.03 7.99
C SER A 440 -24.22 -14.90 8.15
N LEU A 441 -23.74 -13.66 8.26
CA LEU A 441 -22.30 -13.32 8.39
C LEU A 441 -21.97 -12.70 9.74
N GLY A 442 -22.93 -12.58 10.67
CA GLY A 442 -22.72 -11.96 11.98
C GLY A 442 -21.63 -12.65 12.79
N ASP A 443 -21.76 -13.98 13.01
CA ASP A 443 -20.77 -14.75 13.79
C ASP A 443 -19.38 -14.74 13.09
N TRP A 444 -19.35 -14.78 11.78
CA TRP A 444 -18.12 -14.66 11.00
C TRP A 444 -17.46 -13.30 11.21
N SER A 445 -18.25 -12.24 11.13
CA SER A 445 -17.80 -10.86 11.35
C SER A 445 -17.23 -10.66 12.76
N ASP A 446 -17.93 -11.12 13.78
CA ASP A 446 -17.48 -11.01 15.16
C ASP A 446 -16.17 -11.77 15.40
N ALA A 447 -16.02 -12.95 14.80
CA ALA A 447 -14.81 -13.75 14.94
C ALA A 447 -13.61 -13.15 14.18
N TRP A 448 -13.79 -12.71 12.93
CA TRP A 448 -12.69 -12.28 12.07
C TRP A 448 -12.37 -10.79 12.15
N LEU A 449 -13.41 -9.93 12.18
CA LEU A 449 -13.22 -8.50 12.07
C LEU A 449 -13.04 -7.80 13.41
N ARG A 450 -13.55 -8.38 14.51
CA ARG A 450 -13.56 -7.76 15.85
C ARG A 450 -12.56 -8.37 16.83
N THR A 451 -11.76 -9.36 16.39
CA THR A 451 -10.70 -9.98 17.20
C THR A 451 -9.32 -9.71 16.60
N SER A 452 -8.30 -9.65 17.45
CA SER A 452 -6.90 -9.38 17.07
C SER A 452 -6.05 -10.65 17.06
N GLY A 453 -4.93 -10.61 16.35
CA GLY A 453 -4.01 -11.75 16.21
C GLY A 453 -4.45 -12.74 15.13
N LEU A 454 -3.74 -13.86 15.03
CA LEU A 454 -3.96 -14.90 14.02
C LEU A 454 -4.00 -16.27 14.67
N ASP A 455 -4.71 -17.20 14.02
CA ASP A 455 -4.77 -18.58 14.43
C ASP A 455 -3.51 -19.32 14.01
N THR A 456 -3.12 -20.31 14.80
CA THR A 456 -2.11 -21.30 14.41
C THR A 456 -2.80 -22.62 14.10
N VAL A 457 -2.46 -23.22 12.95
CA VAL A 457 -3.01 -24.52 12.53
C VAL A 457 -1.87 -25.50 12.29
N LEU A 458 -2.03 -26.74 12.75
CA LEU A 458 -1.04 -27.81 12.60
C LEU A 458 -1.71 -29.16 12.37
N PRO A 459 -1.08 -30.10 11.63
CA PRO A 459 -1.58 -31.45 11.47
C PRO A 459 -1.19 -32.31 12.67
N GLU A 460 -2.12 -33.17 13.12
CA GLU A 460 -1.82 -34.35 13.92
C GLU A 460 -2.15 -35.59 13.07
N LEU A 461 -1.10 -36.29 12.65
CA LEU A 461 -1.20 -37.45 11.78
C LEU A 461 -0.95 -38.73 12.56
N HIS A 462 -1.89 -39.69 12.46
CA HIS A 462 -1.71 -41.04 12.97
C HIS A 462 -1.69 -42.03 11.82
N VAL A 463 -0.71 -42.95 11.86
CA VAL A 463 -0.44 -43.91 10.80
C VAL A 463 -0.38 -45.32 11.37
N ASP A 464 -0.95 -46.28 10.64
CA ASP A 464 -0.78 -47.70 10.89
C ASP A 464 -0.59 -48.45 9.54
N ASP A 465 0.39 -49.33 9.45
CA ASP A 465 0.74 -50.09 8.27
C ASP A 465 0.86 -49.24 6.99
N GLY A 466 1.52 -48.06 7.13
CA GLY A 466 1.76 -47.13 6.01
C GLY A 466 0.51 -46.39 5.49
N ARG A 467 -0.58 -46.43 6.27
CA ARG A 467 -1.82 -45.74 5.92
C ARG A 467 -2.27 -44.78 7.03
N ILE A 468 -2.89 -43.69 6.61
CA ILE A 468 -3.51 -42.72 7.51
C ILE A 468 -4.67 -43.40 8.26
N THR A 469 -4.59 -43.48 9.58
CA THR A 469 -5.70 -43.88 10.42
C THR A 469 -6.52 -42.69 10.92
N ASP A 470 -5.86 -41.56 11.19
CA ASP A 470 -6.48 -40.27 11.50
C ASP A 470 -5.56 -39.14 11.05
N LEU A 471 -6.15 -38.10 10.43
CA LEU A 471 -5.57 -36.80 10.26
C LEU A 471 -6.50 -35.78 10.90
N THR A 472 -6.03 -35.11 11.93
CA THR A 472 -6.78 -34.07 12.62
C THR A 472 -6.03 -32.73 12.50
N ILE A 473 -6.72 -31.68 12.05
CA ILE A 473 -6.22 -30.32 12.11
C ILE A 473 -6.48 -29.76 13.51
N VAL A 474 -5.42 -29.37 14.19
CA VAL A 474 -5.47 -28.69 15.48
C VAL A 474 -5.35 -27.18 15.25
N ARG A 475 -6.29 -26.42 15.80
CA ARG A 475 -6.34 -24.97 15.72
C ARG A 475 -6.19 -24.34 17.10
N ASP A 476 -5.20 -23.47 17.25
CA ASP A 476 -5.10 -22.53 18.38
C ASP A 476 -5.60 -21.16 17.91
N SER A 477 -6.71 -20.71 18.52
CA SER A 477 -7.44 -19.50 18.11
C SER A 477 -7.71 -18.62 19.32
N VAL A 478 -6.86 -17.63 19.53
CA VAL A 478 -6.92 -16.72 20.68
C VAL A 478 -6.93 -15.27 20.18
N ASP A 479 -7.77 -14.44 20.81
CA ASP A 479 -7.67 -13.00 20.64
C ASP A 479 -6.42 -12.49 21.39
N ALA A 480 -5.48 -11.88 20.65
CA ALA A 480 -4.17 -11.51 21.17
C ALA A 480 -4.23 -10.40 22.24
N ARG A 481 -5.27 -9.55 22.22
CA ARG A 481 -5.45 -8.47 23.21
C ARG A 481 -6.11 -8.92 24.49
N THR A 482 -7.06 -9.84 24.41
CA THR A 482 -7.89 -10.26 25.55
C THR A 482 -7.47 -11.61 26.14
N GLY A 483 -6.75 -12.43 25.37
CA GLY A 483 -6.42 -13.80 25.74
C GLY A 483 -7.61 -14.77 25.71
N GLN A 484 -8.76 -14.33 25.19
CA GLN A 484 -9.95 -15.16 25.09
C GLN A 484 -9.98 -15.98 23.80
N PRO A 485 -10.67 -17.11 23.74
CA PRO A 485 -10.87 -17.83 22.48
C PRO A 485 -11.54 -16.95 21.42
N ALA A 486 -10.93 -16.84 20.25
CA ALA A 486 -11.49 -16.07 19.13
C ALA A 486 -12.42 -16.94 18.25
N ASN A 487 -12.21 -18.25 18.21
CA ASN A 487 -13.02 -19.23 17.48
C ASN A 487 -13.24 -18.89 15.99
N ARG A 488 -12.22 -18.33 15.30
CA ARG A 488 -12.33 -17.96 13.89
C ARG A 488 -12.60 -19.19 13.03
N PRO A 489 -13.68 -19.22 12.24
CA PRO A 489 -13.93 -20.33 11.32
C PRO A 489 -13.00 -20.20 10.09
N HIS A 490 -12.47 -21.34 9.59
CA HIS A 490 -11.70 -21.36 8.35
C HIS A 490 -12.34 -22.29 7.35
N THR A 491 -12.34 -21.91 6.08
CA THR A 491 -12.45 -22.82 4.94
C THR A 491 -11.08 -22.79 4.25
N LEU A 492 -10.42 -23.94 4.20
CA LEU A 492 -9.06 -24.05 3.64
C LEU A 492 -8.83 -25.40 2.96
N ALA A 493 -7.78 -25.47 2.15
CA ALA A 493 -7.35 -26.68 1.51
C ALA A 493 -6.20 -27.35 2.26
N VAL A 494 -6.17 -28.67 2.28
CA VAL A 494 -5.10 -29.51 2.82
C VAL A 494 -4.49 -30.29 1.66
N GLY A 495 -3.22 -30.01 1.34
CA GLY A 495 -2.44 -30.72 0.34
C GLY A 495 -1.68 -31.90 0.96
N LEU A 496 -1.76 -33.06 0.32
CA LEU A 496 -0.92 -34.21 0.64
C LEU A 496 0.13 -34.37 -0.45
N TYR A 497 1.39 -34.42 -0.07
CA TYR A 497 2.53 -34.49 -0.98
C TYR A 497 3.32 -35.77 -0.77
N ASN A 498 3.79 -36.35 -1.87
CA ASN A 498 4.66 -37.52 -1.84
C ASN A 498 5.94 -37.26 -2.63
N LEU A 499 7.03 -37.74 -2.10
CA LEU A 499 8.33 -37.72 -2.75
C LEU A 499 8.43 -38.92 -3.69
N ASN A 500 8.58 -38.66 -4.98
CA ASN A 500 8.74 -39.66 -6.02
C ASN A 500 9.99 -39.31 -6.86
N ASP A 501 11.02 -40.18 -6.84
CA ASP A 501 12.27 -39.97 -7.57
C ASP A 501 12.88 -38.54 -7.31
N ASP A 502 12.93 -38.15 -6.05
CA ASP A 502 13.40 -36.83 -5.56
C ASP A 502 12.54 -35.64 -6.02
N VAL A 503 11.34 -35.85 -6.53
CA VAL A 503 10.37 -34.80 -6.88
C VAL A 503 9.20 -34.84 -5.90
N LEU A 504 8.94 -33.72 -5.23
CA LEU A 504 7.84 -33.59 -4.30
C LEU A 504 6.55 -33.18 -5.06
N THR A 505 5.57 -34.08 -5.14
CA THR A 505 4.36 -33.87 -5.91
C THR A 505 3.11 -33.95 -5.07
N ARG A 506 2.14 -33.06 -5.31
CA ARG A 506 0.84 -33.08 -4.67
C ARG A 506 0.02 -34.26 -5.19
N SER A 507 -0.27 -35.20 -4.31
CA SER A 507 -1.08 -36.40 -4.63
C SER A 507 -2.57 -36.17 -4.40
N GLU A 508 -2.93 -35.27 -3.48
CA GLU A 508 -4.32 -35.00 -3.14
C GLU A 508 -4.49 -33.58 -2.57
N LEU A 509 -5.65 -32.98 -2.82
CA LEU A 509 -6.09 -31.71 -2.25
C LEU A 509 -7.50 -31.86 -1.71
N VAL A 510 -7.71 -31.54 -0.42
CA VAL A 510 -8.99 -31.70 0.25
C VAL A 510 -9.40 -30.38 0.90
N GLU A 511 -10.59 -29.86 0.56
CA GLU A 511 -11.16 -28.72 1.27
C GLU A 511 -11.76 -29.15 2.60
N VAL A 512 -11.53 -28.31 3.64
CA VAL A 512 -11.96 -28.59 5.02
C VAL A 512 -12.50 -27.32 5.65
N ASP A 513 -13.68 -27.42 6.27
CA ASP A 513 -14.23 -26.38 7.15
C ASP A 513 -13.78 -26.63 8.60
N ILE A 514 -13.00 -25.69 9.15
CA ILE A 514 -12.52 -25.74 10.53
C ILE A 514 -13.39 -24.85 11.39
N THR A 515 -14.30 -25.46 12.14
CA THR A 515 -15.23 -24.77 13.04
C THR A 515 -15.02 -25.13 14.53
N SER A 516 -14.06 -26.01 14.82
CA SER A 516 -13.72 -26.48 16.16
C SER A 516 -12.20 -26.49 16.38
N PRO A 517 -11.71 -26.49 17.62
CA PRO A 517 -10.27 -26.56 17.91
C PRO A 517 -9.57 -27.80 17.35
N ARG A 518 -10.32 -28.88 17.11
CA ARG A 518 -9.83 -30.14 16.55
C ARG A 518 -10.80 -30.62 15.48
N THR A 519 -10.36 -30.63 14.23
CA THR A 519 -11.19 -30.99 13.08
C THR A 519 -10.59 -32.21 12.35
N PRO A 520 -11.25 -33.38 12.36
CA PRO A 520 -10.74 -34.54 11.64
C PRO A 520 -10.97 -34.41 10.13
N VAL A 521 -9.95 -34.72 9.33
CA VAL A 521 -9.97 -34.74 7.85
C VAL A 521 -10.33 -36.17 7.41
N LYS A 522 -11.58 -36.55 7.55
CA LYS A 522 -12.04 -37.95 7.28
C LYS A 522 -11.84 -38.39 5.84
N ALA A 523 -11.77 -37.48 4.88
CA ALA A 523 -11.64 -37.80 3.46
C ALA A 523 -10.35 -38.56 3.14
N VAL A 524 -9.29 -38.39 3.94
CA VAL A 524 -7.99 -39.03 3.70
C VAL A 524 -7.73 -40.28 4.54
N THR A 525 -8.69 -40.71 5.37
CA THR A 525 -8.54 -41.91 6.16
C THR A 525 -8.41 -43.16 5.27
N GLY A 526 -7.40 -43.97 5.52
CA GLY A 526 -7.04 -45.14 4.70
C GLY A 526 -6.15 -44.86 3.50
N HIS A 527 -5.87 -43.61 3.19
CA HIS A 527 -4.90 -43.23 2.13
C HIS A 527 -3.49 -43.59 2.57
N ARG A 528 -2.56 -43.69 1.58
CA ARG A 528 -1.13 -43.85 1.84
C ARG A 528 -0.65 -42.65 2.67
N VAL A 529 0.26 -42.88 3.61
CA VAL A 529 0.90 -41.80 4.35
C VAL A 529 1.65 -40.88 3.39
N PRO A 530 1.41 -39.54 3.44
CA PRO A 530 2.19 -38.59 2.65
C PRO A 530 3.55 -38.30 3.31
N ASP A 531 4.49 -37.80 2.53
CA ASP A 531 5.77 -37.30 3.04
C ASP A 531 5.62 -35.89 3.61
N LEU A 532 4.61 -35.09 3.15
CA LEU A 532 4.31 -33.76 3.66
C LEU A 532 2.79 -33.52 3.66
N VAL A 533 2.28 -32.97 4.74
CA VAL A 533 0.92 -32.42 4.88
C VAL A 533 1.00 -30.91 4.95
N LEU A 534 0.50 -30.20 3.94
CA LEU A 534 0.46 -28.73 3.92
C LEU A 534 -0.99 -28.27 4.15
N ILE A 535 -1.24 -27.63 5.29
CA ILE A 535 -2.52 -27.01 5.59
C ILE A 535 -2.58 -25.63 4.91
N ASN A 536 -3.73 -25.23 4.39
CA ASN A 536 -3.97 -23.98 3.66
C ASN A 536 -3.17 -23.88 2.32
N ASP A 537 -3.05 -24.98 1.63
CA ASP A 537 -2.22 -25.14 0.43
C ASP A 537 -2.60 -24.20 -0.76
N GLU A 538 -3.85 -23.77 -0.88
CA GLU A 538 -4.29 -22.79 -1.90
C GLU A 538 -4.37 -21.36 -1.33
N ASP A 539 -3.85 -21.15 -0.12
CA ASP A 539 -3.85 -19.85 0.56
C ASP A 539 -5.24 -19.21 0.69
N PHE A 540 -6.28 -20.00 0.91
CA PHE A 540 -7.65 -19.48 1.06
C PHE A 540 -7.88 -18.73 2.35
N SER A 541 -7.11 -19.01 3.43
CA SER A 541 -7.34 -18.46 4.74
C SER A 541 -6.13 -17.76 5.34
N TYR A 542 -6.37 -16.91 6.34
CA TYR A 542 -5.35 -16.21 7.09
C TYR A 542 -5.04 -16.97 8.38
N ALA A 543 -3.97 -17.75 8.36
CA ALA A 543 -3.52 -18.55 9.50
C ALA A 543 -2.01 -18.81 9.44
N LYS A 544 -1.39 -18.94 10.61
CA LYS A 544 -0.02 -19.42 10.74
C LYS A 544 -0.04 -20.95 10.66
N VAL A 545 0.55 -21.49 9.62
CA VAL A 545 0.67 -22.92 9.42
C VAL A 545 1.91 -23.44 10.12
N ARG A 546 1.80 -24.60 10.75
CA ARG A 546 2.90 -25.41 11.27
C ARG A 546 2.91 -26.75 10.53
N LEU A 547 4.10 -27.25 10.31
CA LEU A 547 4.30 -28.65 9.89
C LEU A 547 4.57 -29.50 11.15
N ASP A 548 4.39 -30.80 11.01
CA ASP A 548 4.96 -31.78 11.93
C ASP A 548 6.49 -31.88 11.74
N GLU A 549 7.16 -32.72 12.53
CA GLU A 549 8.62 -32.85 12.49
C GLU A 549 9.07 -33.43 11.14
N ASP A 550 8.47 -34.52 10.68
CA ASP A 550 8.81 -35.18 9.42
C ASP A 550 8.55 -34.22 8.22
N GLY A 551 7.41 -33.54 8.18
CA GLY A 551 7.08 -32.57 7.14
C GLY A 551 8.01 -31.35 7.15
N THR A 552 8.53 -30.95 8.32
CA THR A 552 9.54 -29.88 8.42
C THR A 552 10.84 -30.30 7.77
N ASP A 553 11.31 -31.54 8.02
CA ASP A 553 12.52 -32.08 7.41
C ASP A 553 12.37 -32.19 5.89
N VAL A 554 11.22 -32.69 5.40
CA VAL A 554 10.91 -32.74 3.96
C VAL A 554 10.92 -31.34 3.34
N ALA A 555 10.33 -30.33 4.01
CA ALA A 555 10.34 -28.94 3.51
C ALA A 555 11.76 -28.37 3.46
N LEU A 556 12.63 -28.67 4.46
CA LEU A 556 14.02 -28.22 4.49
C LEU A 556 14.90 -28.85 3.40
N ASP A 557 14.58 -30.07 2.97
CA ASP A 557 15.38 -30.83 2.01
C ASP A 557 14.87 -30.75 0.57
N HIS A 558 13.55 -30.54 0.36
CA HIS A 558 12.90 -30.72 -0.94
C HIS A 558 12.04 -29.51 -1.41
N LEU A 559 12.11 -28.34 -0.76
CA LEU A 559 11.29 -27.18 -1.11
C LEU A 559 11.43 -26.77 -2.58
N SER A 560 12.65 -26.77 -3.13
CA SER A 560 12.92 -26.41 -4.53
C SER A 560 12.47 -27.46 -5.56
N ASP A 561 12.04 -28.63 -5.11
CA ASP A 561 11.60 -29.70 -6.00
C ASP A 561 10.09 -29.63 -6.30
N LEU A 562 9.41 -28.59 -5.78
CA LEU A 562 8.02 -28.26 -6.05
C LEU A 562 7.87 -27.35 -7.26
N ASP A 563 7.02 -27.74 -8.22
CA ASP A 563 6.76 -26.94 -9.43
C ASP A 563 5.89 -25.69 -9.14
N GLU A 564 4.90 -25.80 -8.24
CA GLU A 564 3.94 -24.74 -7.94
C GLU A 564 4.54 -23.58 -7.14
N PRO A 565 4.63 -22.33 -7.70
CA PRO A 565 5.23 -21.20 -7.01
C PRO A 565 4.48 -20.83 -5.70
N LEU A 566 3.14 -20.93 -5.68
CA LEU A 566 2.37 -20.61 -4.48
C LEU A 566 2.71 -21.55 -3.33
N THR A 567 2.84 -22.85 -3.60
CA THR A 567 3.21 -23.84 -2.58
C THR A 567 4.62 -23.57 -2.04
N ARG A 568 5.61 -23.24 -2.92
CA ARG A 568 6.95 -22.82 -2.46
C ARG A 568 6.89 -21.58 -1.58
N ALA A 569 6.12 -20.56 -1.98
CA ALA A 569 5.93 -19.34 -1.21
C ALA A 569 5.36 -19.63 0.19
N LEU A 570 4.36 -20.52 0.27
CA LEU A 570 3.75 -20.92 1.54
C LEU A 570 4.74 -21.67 2.43
N LEU A 571 5.52 -22.62 1.90
CA LEU A 571 6.53 -23.34 2.68
C LEU A 571 7.63 -22.40 3.19
N TRP A 572 8.13 -21.47 2.36
CA TRP A 572 9.05 -20.43 2.83
C TRP A 572 8.46 -19.61 3.98
N SER A 573 7.17 -19.24 3.88
CA SER A 573 6.47 -18.53 4.94
C SER A 573 6.35 -19.36 6.22
N VAL A 574 6.08 -20.67 6.10
CA VAL A 574 6.02 -21.61 7.23
C VAL A 574 7.36 -21.69 7.95
N LEU A 575 8.45 -21.92 7.20
CA LEU A 575 9.81 -21.99 7.76
C LEU A 575 10.23 -20.68 8.42
N TRP A 576 9.95 -19.53 7.78
CA TRP A 576 10.24 -18.22 8.34
C TRP A 576 9.48 -17.94 9.64
N ASN A 577 8.17 -18.24 9.69
CA ASN A 577 7.38 -18.11 10.90
C ASN A 577 7.87 -19.06 12.00
N ALA A 578 8.39 -20.24 11.66
CA ALA A 578 9.00 -21.15 12.59
C ALA A 578 10.28 -20.57 13.22
N VAL A 579 11.11 -19.87 12.43
CA VAL A 579 12.29 -19.14 12.96
C VAL A 579 11.85 -18.04 13.93
N ARG A 580 10.89 -17.22 13.54
CA ARG A 580 10.40 -16.10 14.38
C ARG A 580 9.82 -16.58 15.72
N ASP A 581 9.20 -17.75 15.74
CA ASP A 581 8.61 -18.35 16.95
C ASP A 581 9.60 -19.26 17.71
N ALA A 582 10.88 -19.25 17.35
CA ALA A 582 11.93 -20.10 17.93
C ALA A 582 11.59 -21.61 17.89
N LYS A 583 10.90 -22.05 16.82
CA LYS A 583 10.57 -23.46 16.55
C LYS A 583 11.51 -24.08 15.52
N LEU A 584 12.21 -23.25 14.73
CA LEU A 584 13.25 -23.65 13.81
C LEU A 584 14.51 -22.82 14.09
N SER A 585 15.69 -23.46 14.04
CA SER A 585 16.95 -22.73 14.23
C SER A 585 17.24 -21.82 13.02
N VAL A 586 17.92 -20.70 13.26
CA VAL A 586 18.40 -19.82 12.19
C VAL A 586 19.36 -20.59 11.27
N ASP A 587 20.22 -21.42 11.82
CA ASP A 587 21.16 -22.22 11.03
C ASP A 587 20.46 -23.19 10.06
N SER A 588 19.37 -23.84 10.49
CA SER A 588 18.58 -24.71 9.60
C SER A 588 17.92 -23.91 8.49
N TYR A 589 17.36 -22.73 8.82
CA TYR A 589 16.78 -21.85 7.82
C TYR A 589 17.80 -21.33 6.81
N LEU A 590 18.97 -20.88 7.25
CA LEU A 590 20.04 -20.40 6.35
C LEU A 590 20.61 -21.52 5.48
N LYS A 591 20.67 -22.75 5.99
CA LYS A 591 21.02 -23.93 5.16
C LYS A 591 19.98 -24.19 4.07
N ALA A 592 18.68 -24.12 4.39
CA ALA A 592 17.63 -24.22 3.39
C ALA A 592 17.75 -23.10 2.33
N VAL A 593 18.00 -21.85 2.74
CA VAL A 593 18.26 -20.75 1.80
C VAL A 593 19.45 -21.06 0.88
N ALA A 594 20.58 -21.55 1.43
CA ALA A 594 21.76 -21.88 0.65
C ALA A 594 21.53 -23.04 -0.33
N SER A 595 20.63 -23.97 -0.02
CA SER A 595 20.32 -25.14 -0.84
C SER A 595 19.27 -24.86 -1.93
N HIS A 596 18.31 -23.98 -1.66
CA HIS A 596 17.12 -23.84 -2.50
C HIS A 596 17.00 -22.49 -3.21
N ALA A 597 17.54 -21.38 -2.64
CA ALA A 597 17.33 -20.05 -3.22
C ALA A 597 17.95 -19.91 -4.63
N GLY A 598 19.06 -20.60 -4.92
CA GLY A 598 19.67 -20.61 -6.27
C GLY A 598 18.82 -21.31 -7.33
N LYS A 599 17.83 -22.13 -6.93
CA LYS A 599 16.89 -22.81 -7.82
C LYS A 599 15.55 -22.09 -7.94
N GLU A 600 15.31 -21.04 -7.13
CA GLU A 600 14.05 -20.30 -7.19
C GLU A 600 13.94 -19.46 -8.47
N THR A 601 12.86 -19.67 -9.19
CA THR A 601 12.59 -19.04 -10.49
C THR A 601 11.68 -17.83 -10.41
N ASP A 602 10.93 -17.69 -9.31
CA ASP A 602 10.06 -16.53 -9.08
C ASP A 602 10.85 -15.41 -8.39
N PRO A 603 11.00 -14.23 -9.03
CA PRO A 603 11.79 -13.12 -8.47
C PRO A 603 11.18 -12.49 -7.22
N ALA A 604 9.85 -12.61 -7.00
CA ALA A 604 9.20 -12.09 -5.79
C ALA A 604 9.50 -13.01 -4.59
N ILE A 605 9.38 -14.34 -4.78
CA ILE A 605 9.74 -15.34 -3.76
C ILE A 605 11.22 -15.18 -3.40
N LEU A 606 12.10 -15.15 -4.40
CA LEU A 606 13.54 -15.02 -4.20
C LEU A 606 13.88 -13.76 -3.41
N GLY A 607 13.36 -12.61 -3.83
CA GLY A 607 13.61 -11.34 -3.15
C GLY A 607 13.18 -11.34 -1.69
N GLN A 608 12.02 -11.95 -1.38
CA GLN A 608 11.51 -12.10 -0.02
C GLN A 608 12.38 -13.02 0.84
N VAL A 609 12.74 -14.18 0.33
CA VAL A 609 13.57 -15.17 1.03
C VAL A 609 14.95 -14.58 1.37
N LEU A 610 15.58 -13.89 0.42
CA LEU A 610 16.87 -13.21 0.64
C LEU A 610 16.73 -12.06 1.65
N GLY A 611 15.61 -11.33 1.65
CA GLY A 611 15.29 -10.34 2.67
C GLY A 611 15.18 -10.95 4.07
N GLN A 612 14.47 -12.06 4.19
CA GLN A 612 14.30 -12.83 5.44
C GLN A 612 15.62 -13.41 5.93
N ALA A 613 16.48 -13.90 5.04
CA ALA A 613 17.82 -14.39 5.40
C ALA A 613 18.68 -13.28 6.03
N ARG A 614 18.69 -12.08 5.43
CA ARG A 614 19.37 -10.91 6.04
C ARG A 614 18.79 -10.55 7.41
N GLN A 615 17.46 -10.58 7.54
CA GLN A 615 16.79 -10.31 8.81
C GLN A 615 17.11 -11.37 9.86
N ALA A 616 17.18 -12.66 9.48
CA ALA A 616 17.57 -13.76 10.34
C ALA A 616 18.98 -13.52 10.93
N VAL A 617 19.93 -13.18 10.06
CA VAL A 617 21.30 -12.87 10.48
C VAL A 617 21.38 -11.65 11.39
N ALA A 618 20.63 -10.60 11.07
CA ALA A 618 20.69 -9.34 11.82
C ALA A 618 20.03 -9.44 13.20
N ASN A 619 18.92 -10.18 13.34
CA ASN A 619 18.03 -10.10 14.50
C ASN A 619 18.00 -11.36 15.37
N TYR A 620 18.37 -12.52 14.82
CA TYR A 620 18.15 -13.80 15.51
C TYR A 620 19.42 -14.61 15.76
N LEU A 621 20.58 -14.17 15.22
CA LEU A 621 21.88 -14.79 15.53
C LEU A 621 22.56 -14.12 16.72
N PRO A 622 23.37 -14.86 17.51
CA PRO A 622 24.28 -14.26 18.45
C PRO A 622 25.28 -13.33 17.74
N GLN A 623 25.57 -12.16 18.35
CA GLN A 623 26.40 -11.11 17.73
C GLN A 623 27.74 -11.61 17.19
N GLN A 624 28.36 -12.60 17.86
CA GLN A 624 29.63 -13.20 17.44
C GLN A 624 29.54 -14.04 16.15
N ALA A 625 28.36 -14.56 15.81
CA ALA A 625 28.14 -15.35 14.60
C ALA A 625 27.79 -14.48 13.38
N VAL A 626 27.31 -13.24 13.60
CA VAL A 626 26.85 -12.34 12.54
C VAL A 626 27.90 -12.09 11.44
N PRO A 627 29.20 -11.81 11.74
CA PRO A 627 30.17 -11.56 10.66
C PRO A 627 30.39 -12.76 9.75
N HIS A 628 30.42 -13.97 10.30
CA HIS A 628 30.57 -15.21 9.53
C HIS A 628 29.34 -15.46 8.64
N ALA A 629 28.15 -15.38 9.20
CA ALA A 629 26.91 -15.57 8.45
C ALA A 629 26.72 -14.53 7.34
N ARG A 630 27.14 -13.26 7.56
CA ARG A 630 27.13 -12.23 6.49
C ARG A 630 28.08 -12.59 5.35
N HIS A 631 29.26 -13.09 5.68
CA HIS A 631 30.23 -13.54 4.67
C HIS A 631 29.65 -14.72 3.84
N GLU A 632 29.06 -15.71 4.51
CA GLU A 632 28.42 -16.86 3.81
C GLU A 632 27.28 -16.40 2.90
N LEU A 633 26.43 -15.44 3.33
CA LEU A 633 25.39 -14.86 2.47
C LEU A 633 25.98 -14.09 1.29
N ALA A 634 27.09 -13.40 1.48
CA ALA A 634 27.77 -12.70 0.39
C ALA A 634 28.35 -13.67 -0.63
N GLU A 635 29.04 -14.73 -0.20
CA GLU A 635 29.58 -15.79 -1.07
C GLU A 635 28.45 -16.51 -1.83
N LEU A 636 27.33 -16.81 -1.16
CA LEU A 636 26.14 -17.35 -1.81
C LEU A 636 25.65 -16.40 -2.92
N ALA A 637 25.47 -15.12 -2.58
CA ALA A 637 24.93 -14.15 -3.52
C ALA A 637 25.83 -13.96 -4.75
N TRP A 638 27.14 -13.92 -4.55
CA TRP A 638 28.09 -13.80 -5.66
C TRP A 638 28.12 -15.05 -6.54
N ARG A 639 28.06 -16.23 -5.95
CA ARG A 639 28.04 -17.49 -6.68
C ARG A 639 26.79 -17.63 -7.54
N GLU A 640 25.63 -17.31 -6.96
CA GLU A 640 24.33 -17.42 -7.67
C GLU A 640 24.18 -16.32 -8.73
N LEU A 641 24.74 -15.13 -8.52
CA LEU A 641 24.79 -14.08 -9.54
C LEU A 641 25.60 -14.53 -10.78
N ASP A 642 26.72 -15.23 -10.56
CA ASP A 642 27.54 -15.74 -11.66
C ASP A 642 26.88 -16.91 -12.42
N ALA A 643 26.00 -17.68 -11.73
CA ALA A 643 25.29 -18.81 -12.27
C ALA A 643 23.93 -18.44 -12.91
N ALA A 644 23.40 -17.24 -12.60
CA ALA A 644 22.07 -16.82 -13.03
C ALA A 644 21.99 -16.69 -14.56
N GLU A 645 20.82 -17.00 -15.12
CA GLU A 645 20.54 -16.84 -16.54
C GLU A 645 20.75 -15.39 -16.99
N VAL A 646 21.50 -15.22 -18.06
CA VAL A 646 21.91 -13.92 -18.60
C VAL A 646 20.69 -13.04 -18.93
N GLY A 647 20.62 -11.87 -18.33
CA GLY A 647 19.56 -10.89 -18.56
C GLY A 647 18.20 -11.24 -17.90
N SER A 648 18.16 -12.29 -17.06
CA SER A 648 16.95 -12.67 -16.32
C SER A 648 16.64 -11.74 -15.15
N ASP A 649 15.39 -11.74 -14.69
CA ASP A 649 14.98 -11.04 -13.48
C ASP A 649 15.68 -11.60 -12.22
N VAL A 650 15.91 -12.90 -12.18
CA VAL A 650 16.64 -13.58 -11.11
C VAL A 650 18.07 -13.04 -11.01
N GLN A 651 18.73 -12.77 -12.15
CA GLN A 651 20.06 -12.16 -12.17
C GLN A 651 20.05 -10.75 -11.51
N ILE A 652 19.03 -9.93 -11.81
CA ILE A 652 18.87 -8.60 -11.21
C ILE A 652 18.65 -8.70 -9.68
N VAL A 653 17.82 -9.65 -9.24
CA VAL A 653 17.56 -9.88 -7.80
C VAL A 653 18.85 -10.30 -7.09
N TRP A 654 19.64 -11.22 -7.66
CA TRP A 654 20.91 -11.63 -7.09
C TRP A 654 21.93 -10.49 -7.08
N ALA A 655 22.00 -9.67 -8.13
CA ALA A 655 22.90 -8.52 -8.18
C ALA A 655 22.61 -7.52 -7.06
N ARG A 656 21.34 -7.13 -6.89
CA ARG A 656 20.90 -6.26 -5.79
C ARG A 656 21.22 -6.86 -4.41
N HIS A 657 20.92 -8.15 -4.24
CA HIS A 657 21.20 -8.82 -2.98
C HIS A 657 22.70 -8.84 -2.68
N ALA A 658 23.55 -9.18 -3.67
CA ALA A 658 25.00 -9.20 -3.52
C ALA A 658 25.55 -7.84 -3.11
N LEU A 659 25.09 -6.75 -3.71
CA LEU A 659 25.48 -5.40 -3.33
C LEU A 659 25.03 -5.04 -1.91
N VAL A 660 23.81 -5.38 -1.53
CA VAL A 660 23.28 -5.10 -0.19
C VAL A 660 24.04 -5.88 0.90
N VAL A 661 24.35 -7.18 0.72
CA VAL A 661 25.08 -7.95 1.73
C VAL A 661 26.55 -7.55 1.79
N ALA A 662 27.14 -7.06 0.68
CA ALA A 662 28.50 -6.53 0.63
C ALA A 662 28.72 -5.36 1.60
N ALA A 663 27.69 -4.61 1.99
CA ALA A 663 27.77 -3.57 3.02
C ALA A 663 28.20 -4.10 4.40
N GLY A 664 28.08 -5.40 4.63
CA GLY A 664 28.53 -6.09 5.86
C GLY A 664 29.72 -7.03 5.68
N ASP A 665 30.28 -7.12 4.45
CA ASP A 665 31.36 -8.04 4.10
C ASP A 665 32.51 -7.31 3.38
N PRO A 666 33.59 -6.93 4.10
CA PRO A 666 34.76 -6.26 3.51
C PRO A 666 35.43 -7.06 2.39
N ALA A 667 35.30 -8.39 2.35
CA ALA A 667 35.90 -9.23 1.31
C ALA A 667 35.28 -8.96 -0.06
N SER A 668 34.01 -8.57 -0.12
CA SER A 668 33.28 -8.22 -1.33
C SER A 668 33.70 -6.90 -1.99
N ALA A 669 34.41 -6.02 -1.29
CA ALA A 669 34.68 -4.64 -1.74
C ALA A 669 35.35 -4.54 -3.13
N ALA A 670 36.32 -5.38 -3.40
CA ALA A 670 37.03 -5.38 -4.69
C ALA A 670 36.08 -5.73 -5.85
N ARG A 671 35.17 -6.67 -5.64
CA ARG A 671 34.20 -7.10 -6.62
C ARG A 671 33.13 -6.03 -6.88
N VAL A 672 32.61 -5.41 -5.81
CA VAL A 672 31.68 -4.29 -5.90
C VAL A 672 32.30 -3.15 -6.74
N ARG A 673 33.56 -2.79 -6.46
CA ARG A 673 34.26 -1.75 -7.22
C ARG A 673 34.40 -2.11 -8.70
N ALA A 674 34.78 -3.35 -8.99
CA ALA A 674 34.91 -3.84 -10.37
C ALA A 674 33.58 -3.85 -11.13
N MET A 675 32.45 -4.02 -10.45
CA MET A 675 31.11 -3.84 -11.06
C MET A 675 30.82 -2.37 -11.33
N ILE A 676 31.09 -1.47 -10.39
CA ILE A 676 30.83 -0.03 -10.54
C ILE A 676 31.66 0.56 -11.70
N ASP A 677 32.93 0.18 -11.83
CA ASP A 677 33.82 0.67 -12.92
C ASP A 677 33.64 -0.07 -14.24
N GLY A 678 32.83 -1.14 -14.26
CA GLY A 678 32.51 -1.94 -15.43
C GLY A 678 33.59 -2.94 -15.85
N SER A 679 34.65 -3.12 -15.05
CA SER A 679 35.73 -4.06 -15.39
C SER A 679 35.34 -5.54 -15.27
N THR A 680 34.36 -5.86 -14.41
CA THR A 680 33.79 -7.22 -14.25
C THR A 680 32.29 -7.14 -14.03
N LEU A 681 31.55 -6.72 -15.07
CA LEU A 681 30.09 -6.75 -15.03
C LEU A 681 29.61 -8.11 -15.59
N PRO A 682 28.72 -8.85 -14.88
CA PRO A 682 28.09 -10.05 -15.41
C PRO A 682 27.41 -9.78 -16.75
N GLU A 683 27.54 -10.71 -17.71
CA GLU A 683 26.89 -10.58 -19.02
C GLU A 683 25.36 -10.42 -18.85
N GLY A 684 24.75 -9.50 -19.60
CA GLY A 684 23.32 -9.21 -19.54
C GLY A 684 22.86 -8.34 -18.38
N LEU A 685 23.73 -8.00 -17.43
CA LEU A 685 23.42 -7.08 -16.34
C LEU A 685 23.83 -5.65 -16.73
N GLU A 686 22.92 -4.70 -16.54
CA GLU A 686 23.17 -3.28 -16.69
C GLU A 686 23.32 -2.61 -15.32
N MET A 687 24.39 -1.86 -15.11
CA MET A 687 24.58 -1.04 -13.89
C MET A 687 23.82 0.28 -14.03
N GLY A 688 22.53 0.25 -13.80
CA GLY A 688 21.74 1.46 -13.71
C GLY A 688 22.10 2.32 -12.49
N PRO A 689 21.52 3.53 -12.37
CA PRO A 689 21.87 4.47 -11.31
C PRO A 689 21.57 3.90 -9.91
N ASP A 690 20.50 3.12 -9.73
CA ASP A 690 20.13 2.59 -8.43
C ASP A 690 21.08 1.46 -7.98
N LEU A 691 21.41 0.52 -8.88
CA LEU A 691 22.43 -0.51 -8.59
C LEU A 691 23.82 0.07 -8.31
N ARG A 692 24.19 1.15 -9.00
CA ARG A 692 25.46 1.85 -8.74
C ARG A 692 25.48 2.44 -7.35
N TRP A 693 24.39 3.06 -6.92
CA TRP A 693 24.28 3.60 -5.57
C TRP A 693 24.28 2.51 -4.50
N ASP A 694 23.64 1.35 -4.73
CA ASP A 694 23.73 0.20 -3.83
C ASP A 694 25.21 -0.22 -3.66
N GLY A 695 25.99 -0.26 -4.73
CA GLY A 695 27.42 -0.52 -4.69
C GLY A 695 28.21 0.53 -3.92
N TRP A 696 27.95 1.81 -4.13
CA TRP A 696 28.64 2.90 -3.41
C TRP A 696 28.30 2.90 -1.91
N ILE A 697 27.04 2.65 -1.56
CA ILE A 697 26.62 2.49 -0.16
C ILE A 697 27.35 1.31 0.48
N ALA A 698 27.48 0.17 -0.23
CA ALA A 698 28.22 -0.97 0.26
C ALA A 698 29.71 -0.65 0.50
N LEU A 699 30.39 0.00 -0.46
CA LEU A 699 31.79 0.41 -0.30
C LEU A 699 31.97 1.42 0.86
N ALA A 700 31.05 2.35 1.01
CA ALA A 700 31.06 3.32 2.09
C ALA A 700 30.93 2.63 3.46
N ALA A 701 30.02 1.66 3.60
CA ALA A 701 29.78 0.92 4.84
C ALA A 701 31.00 0.12 5.31
N VAL A 702 31.83 -0.39 4.38
CA VAL A 702 33.07 -1.10 4.69
C VAL A 702 34.32 -0.19 4.69
N GLY A 703 34.14 1.14 4.54
CA GLY A 703 35.23 2.11 4.59
C GLY A 703 36.11 2.14 3.34
N GLN A 704 35.58 1.73 2.19
CA GLN A 704 36.29 1.65 0.91
C GLN A 704 35.81 2.71 -0.11
N ALA A 705 34.99 3.69 0.30
CA ALA A 705 34.62 4.84 -0.50
C ALA A 705 35.04 6.14 0.16
N SER A 706 35.71 7.02 -0.60
CA SER A 706 36.02 8.38 -0.19
C SER A 706 34.85 9.32 -0.46
N GLU A 707 34.80 10.45 0.26
CA GLU A 707 33.80 11.52 0.01
C GLU A 707 33.84 12.02 -1.43
N GLY A 708 35.02 12.31 -1.96
CA GLY A 708 35.15 12.78 -3.34
C GLY A 708 34.67 11.80 -4.42
N GLU A 709 34.69 10.48 -4.16
CA GLU A 709 34.12 9.48 -5.06
C GLU A 709 32.57 9.51 -4.98
N LEU A 710 32.01 9.70 -3.79
CA LEU A 710 30.56 9.81 -3.58
C LEU A 710 30.04 11.12 -4.20
N ASP A 711 30.75 12.22 -4.04
CA ASP A 711 30.42 13.52 -4.66
C ASP A 711 30.45 13.41 -6.20
N ALA A 712 31.45 12.72 -6.76
CA ALA A 712 31.53 12.50 -8.21
C ALA A 712 30.36 11.64 -8.75
N GLU A 713 29.86 10.69 -7.96
CA GLU A 713 28.67 9.94 -8.33
C GLU A 713 27.40 10.78 -8.20
N LEU A 714 27.31 11.69 -7.20
CA LEU A 714 26.22 12.66 -7.10
C LEU A 714 26.20 13.63 -8.29
N ASP A 715 27.36 14.09 -8.75
CA ASP A 715 27.47 14.92 -9.96
C ASP A 715 26.98 14.18 -11.21
N ARG A 716 27.12 12.86 -11.25
CA ARG A 716 26.61 12.00 -12.33
C ARG A 716 25.10 11.78 -12.24
N ASP A 717 24.54 11.65 -11.03
CA ASP A 717 23.12 11.42 -10.75
C ASP A 717 22.55 12.55 -9.89
N HIS A 718 22.47 13.77 -10.48
CA HIS A 718 21.99 14.98 -9.81
C HIS A 718 20.45 15.00 -9.71
N THR A 719 19.82 13.83 -9.47
CA THR A 719 18.39 13.66 -9.24
C THR A 719 18.08 13.65 -7.75
N LYS A 720 16.80 13.79 -7.38
CA LYS A 720 16.36 13.61 -5.98
C LYS A 720 16.78 12.24 -5.42
N ASN A 721 16.67 11.18 -6.22
CA ASN A 721 17.10 9.84 -5.81
C ASN A 721 18.62 9.79 -5.58
N GLY A 722 19.40 10.40 -6.47
CA GLY A 722 20.85 10.51 -6.29
C GLY A 722 21.23 11.28 -5.02
N VAL A 723 20.57 12.41 -4.74
CA VAL A 723 20.77 13.17 -3.49
C VAL A 723 20.48 12.31 -2.25
N ASN A 724 19.38 11.56 -2.25
CA ASN A 724 19.03 10.68 -1.14
C ASN A 724 20.05 9.54 -0.99
N SER A 725 20.46 8.90 -2.09
CA SER A 725 21.43 7.80 -2.08
C SER A 725 22.82 8.28 -1.66
N HIS A 726 23.24 9.47 -2.09
CA HIS A 726 24.47 10.12 -1.59
C HIS A 726 24.41 10.32 -0.08
N LEU A 727 23.32 10.85 0.45
CA LEU A 727 23.13 11.02 1.88
C LEU A 727 23.22 9.66 2.62
N CYS A 728 22.62 8.60 2.07
CA CYS A 728 22.74 7.24 2.62
C CYS A 728 24.18 6.74 2.59
N ALA A 729 24.91 6.93 1.49
CA ALA A 729 26.31 6.54 1.36
C ALA A 729 27.22 7.30 2.34
N MET A 730 27.01 8.63 2.44
CA MET A 730 27.75 9.46 3.39
C MET A 730 27.50 9.05 4.85
N THR A 731 26.26 8.71 5.22
CA THR A 731 25.94 8.23 6.57
C THR A 731 26.43 6.82 6.83
N ALA A 732 26.53 5.96 5.80
CA ALA A 732 27.08 4.62 5.90
C ALA A 732 28.59 4.63 6.18
N ARG A 733 29.32 5.69 5.81
CA ARG A 733 30.72 5.88 6.20
C ARG A 733 30.82 5.93 7.73
N ARG A 734 31.81 5.24 8.29
CA ARG A 734 32.01 5.19 9.76
C ARG A 734 32.63 6.48 10.33
N ASP A 735 32.39 7.62 9.67
CA ASP A 735 32.82 8.93 10.14
C ASP A 735 31.78 9.53 11.07
N ASN A 736 32.04 9.46 12.38
CA ASN A 736 31.15 9.99 13.42
C ASN A 736 30.98 11.53 13.36
N GLY A 737 31.83 12.28 12.65
CA GLY A 737 31.70 13.73 12.46
C GLY A 737 30.50 14.06 11.60
N TYR A 738 30.42 13.47 10.40
CA TYR A 738 29.36 13.72 9.45
C TYR A 738 27.96 13.35 10.00
N VAL A 739 27.85 12.22 10.68
CA VAL A 739 26.58 11.80 11.31
C VAL A 739 26.10 12.80 12.35
N ARG A 740 27.00 13.44 13.12
CA ARG A 740 26.62 14.48 14.09
C ARG A 740 26.13 15.78 13.45
N ASP A 741 26.67 16.12 12.29
CA ASP A 741 26.30 17.36 11.58
C ASP A 741 24.93 17.25 10.90
N ILE A 742 24.45 16.01 10.62
CA ILE A 742 23.14 15.75 10.05
C ILE A 742 22.03 15.66 11.13
N TRP A 743 22.36 15.17 12.33
CA TRP A 743 21.44 15.09 13.49
C TRP A 743 21.40 16.41 14.26
#